data_b357011786e1cf995513af91172086cc
#
_entry.id   b357011786e1cf995513af91172086cc
#
_cell.length_a   1.000
_cell.length_b   1.000
_cell.length_c   1.000
_cell.angle_alpha   90.00
_cell.angle_beta   90.00
_cell.angle_gamma   90.00
#
_symmetry.space_group_name_H-M   'P 1'
#
loop_
_entity.id
_entity.type
_entity.pdbx_description
1 polymer ?
#
loop_
_entity_poly.entity_id
_entity_poly.type
_entity_poly.pdbx_seq_one_letter_code
_entity_poly.pdbx_strand_id
1 'polypeptide(L)'
;MKQAILFTLILFFGTTISLFAQNPIQDILLDSNLRVRAVQLGDQKIELNPSTPLISYSVGEEQFSSSFPSSKLTFSIEKVNRLDGELEWILSFTNTSADTIQLHNVYPFSAEKTEVLITGKGKHSLSRTHLFLPSRSPVNVIVPDNAWELGYAAISIAAKDKVAALTRRDRESIQNGTRRRFETVLFPGGKVNYHLYALSYSGDWQAGLTRVFQEKMLFDLSEFDNSLFDREDLKWIRHSYVMHLMYAWDKFYYDLEKGEYTLQDFLERGKKLYGGDEVISIWPTWPTLGLDQRNQFDLFKDLPGGLEAMKNQASLSREKGTRFFVCYNPWDEGTNSKNHFEGLYDLLLATDADGVVLDTKAEAGREFQDAADRVKPGVVMYSEGMAIPKAMPTIVSGRVHNALYYPPMLNLNKLIKPEFAIFRVAELFKEKIRREFATAFFNGYGTELNIMAPGQPDWVEEQYAFLGKTSRILRENTFNFTARGFTPLLPTRVDSLWVNEWKGEEKTLYTIYSIRPQGFKGLLYEVEPNEETHFVDLWHHKLLSPMEKDGKWWIEAQTEAFPEYELGTNNEGAVDCIAQLPIVLKASLDGDFLNIQTSRSKGQIRVWAGAPNYAKDALELEAKVQQVSISEHFGRFEGDLVIQYLEDGILVDETIVNLKPGTPRTACPACVPLVQPCC
;
A
#
# COMPACT_ATOMS: atom_id res chain seq x y z
N MET A 1 -43.06 21.13 -42.59
CA MET A 1 -42.50 21.81 -41.43
C MET A 1 -41.41 20.91 -40.84
N LYS A 2 -40.15 21.27 -41.10
CA LYS A 2 -38.96 20.53 -40.61
C LYS A 2 -38.53 21.14 -39.29
N GLN A 3 -38.59 20.39 -38.19
CA GLN A 3 -37.95 20.76 -36.93
C GLN A 3 -36.50 20.29 -36.94
N ALA A 4 -35.59 21.24 -36.85
CA ALA A 4 -34.18 21.00 -36.71
C ALA A 4 -33.87 20.73 -35.21
N ILE A 5 -33.31 19.56 -34.93
CA ILE A 5 -32.79 19.21 -33.61
C ILE A 5 -31.35 19.72 -33.54
N LEU A 6 -31.12 20.69 -32.69
CA LEU A 6 -29.82 21.26 -32.40
C LEU A 6 -29.09 20.34 -31.38
N PHE A 7 -28.08 19.60 -31.86
CA PHE A 7 -27.15 18.84 -30.96
C PHE A 7 -26.12 19.83 -30.40
N THR A 8 -26.21 20.10 -29.11
CA THR A 8 -25.19 20.86 -28.41
C THR A 8 -24.06 19.88 -28.02
N LEU A 9 -22.95 19.99 -28.74
CA LEU A 9 -21.71 19.28 -28.47
C LEU A 9 -21.05 19.96 -27.25
N ILE A 10 -21.15 19.35 -26.08
CA ILE A 10 -20.37 19.77 -24.91
C ILE A 10 -18.97 19.19 -25.08
N LEU A 11 -18.04 20.05 -25.50
CA LEU A 11 -16.60 19.78 -25.46
C LEU A 11 -16.17 19.78 -24.00
N PHE A 12 -15.94 18.61 -23.44
CA PHE A 12 -15.13 18.45 -22.24
C PHE A 12 -13.68 18.83 -22.62
N PHE A 13 -13.29 20.04 -22.28
CA PHE A 13 -11.88 20.38 -22.16
C PHE A 13 -11.34 19.64 -20.93
N GLY A 14 -10.82 18.43 -21.13
CA GLY A 14 -9.89 17.84 -20.20
C GLY A 14 -8.70 18.79 -20.08
N THR A 15 -8.56 19.44 -18.94
CA THR A 15 -7.31 20.08 -18.58
C THR A 15 -6.27 18.98 -18.42
N THR A 16 -5.64 18.62 -19.54
CA THR A 16 -4.31 18.03 -19.48
C THR A 16 -3.46 19.05 -18.75
N ILE A 17 -3.13 18.74 -17.49
CA ILE A 17 -2.04 19.39 -16.78
C ILE A 17 -0.85 19.21 -17.72
N SER A 18 -0.50 20.23 -18.42
CA SER A 18 0.76 20.33 -19.16
C SER A 18 1.84 20.19 -18.09
N LEU A 19 2.32 18.98 -17.87
CA LEU A 19 3.63 18.76 -17.27
C LEU A 19 4.56 19.66 -18.08
N PHE A 20 5.06 20.73 -17.45
CA PHE A 20 6.01 21.63 -18.05
C PHE A 20 7.06 20.77 -18.74
N ALA A 21 7.17 20.86 -20.05
CA ALA A 21 8.16 20.16 -20.82
C ALA A 21 9.52 20.63 -20.30
N GLN A 22 10.11 19.86 -19.42
CA GLN A 22 11.45 20.14 -18.92
C GLN A 22 12.40 19.94 -20.10
N ASN A 23 13.40 20.79 -20.18
CA ASN A 23 14.45 20.62 -21.18
C ASN A 23 15.09 19.25 -20.99
N PRO A 24 15.09 18.37 -22.01
CA PRO A 24 15.70 17.06 -21.88
C PRO A 24 17.19 17.22 -21.58
N ILE A 25 17.74 16.28 -20.81
CA ILE A 25 19.19 16.22 -20.64
C ILE A 25 19.78 15.82 -21.98
N GLN A 26 20.56 16.71 -22.59
CA GLN A 26 21.26 16.43 -23.83
C GLN A 26 22.63 15.79 -23.58
N ASP A 27 23.30 16.17 -22.49
CA ASP A 27 24.58 15.59 -22.11
C ASP A 27 24.89 15.78 -20.63
N ILE A 28 25.72 14.87 -20.10
CA ILE A 28 26.42 15.02 -18.84
C ILE A 28 27.91 15.10 -19.13
N LEU A 29 28.49 16.25 -18.84
CA LEU A 29 29.88 16.56 -19.15
C LEU A 29 30.79 16.07 -18.03
N LEU A 30 31.69 15.16 -18.37
CA LEU A 30 32.65 14.55 -17.46
C LEU A 30 34.03 15.24 -17.58
N ASP A 31 34.78 15.25 -16.49
CA ASP A 31 36.23 15.55 -16.52
C ASP A 31 37.05 14.29 -16.77
N SER A 32 38.40 14.44 -16.82
CA SER A 32 39.35 13.32 -17.04
C SER A 32 39.29 12.25 -15.95
N ASN A 33 38.72 12.56 -14.78
CA ASN A 33 38.57 11.65 -13.66
C ASN A 33 37.13 11.08 -13.57
N LEU A 34 36.34 11.17 -14.64
CA LEU A 34 34.95 10.71 -14.71
C LEU A 34 34.04 11.31 -13.63
N ARG A 35 34.27 12.60 -13.31
CA ARG A 35 33.40 13.38 -12.45
C ARG A 35 32.46 14.21 -13.31
N VAL A 36 31.22 14.28 -12.90
CA VAL A 36 30.20 15.17 -13.50
C VAL A 36 30.54 16.61 -13.17
N ARG A 37 30.93 17.38 -14.18
CA ARG A 37 31.23 18.80 -14.08
C ARG A 37 30.07 19.69 -14.43
N ALA A 38 29.27 19.28 -15.40
CA ALA A 38 28.14 20.05 -15.85
C ALA A 38 27.05 19.12 -16.45
N VAL A 39 25.83 19.62 -16.50
CA VAL A 39 24.71 19.00 -17.20
C VAL A 39 24.21 19.96 -18.27
N GLN A 40 24.01 19.45 -19.48
CA GLN A 40 23.43 20.19 -20.60
C GLN A 40 21.92 19.96 -20.65
N LEU A 41 21.12 21.00 -20.32
CA LEU A 41 19.66 20.98 -20.42
C LEU A 41 19.21 21.86 -21.58
N GLY A 42 18.85 21.26 -22.71
CA GLY A 42 18.63 22.05 -23.92
C GLY A 42 19.85 22.87 -24.27
N ASP A 43 19.70 24.18 -24.47
CA ASP A 43 20.81 25.11 -24.76
C ASP A 43 21.56 25.59 -23.52
N GLN A 44 21.11 25.25 -22.32
CA GLN A 44 21.68 25.70 -21.08
C GLN A 44 22.68 24.68 -20.51
N LYS A 45 23.92 25.12 -20.31
CA LYS A 45 24.94 24.37 -19.57
C LYS A 45 24.94 24.78 -18.09
N ILE A 46 24.68 23.82 -17.19
CA ILE A 46 24.70 24.03 -15.74
C ILE A 46 25.93 23.37 -15.14
N GLU A 47 26.84 24.16 -14.58
CA GLU A 47 28.06 23.67 -13.94
C GLU A 47 27.75 23.13 -12.52
N LEU A 48 28.30 21.98 -12.18
CA LEU A 48 28.23 21.42 -10.82
C LEU A 48 29.43 21.83 -9.99
N ASN A 49 29.19 22.56 -8.91
CA ASN A 49 30.22 22.92 -7.95
C ASN A 49 29.77 22.64 -6.51
N PRO A 50 30.45 21.66 -5.83
CA PRO A 50 31.52 20.80 -6.33
C PRO A 50 31.01 19.68 -7.23
N SER A 51 31.88 19.23 -8.15
CA SER A 51 31.61 18.07 -9.03
C SER A 51 31.43 16.77 -8.23
N THR A 52 30.69 15.80 -8.79
CA THR A 52 30.43 14.49 -8.17
C THR A 52 30.91 13.36 -9.10
N PRO A 53 31.34 12.20 -8.60
CA PRO A 53 31.57 11.02 -9.45
C PRO A 53 30.35 10.72 -10.33
N LEU A 54 30.53 10.14 -11.50
CA LEU A 54 29.41 9.69 -12.33
C LEU A 54 28.64 8.56 -11.66
N ILE A 55 29.37 7.61 -11.05
CA ILE A 55 28.81 6.49 -10.28
C ILE A 55 29.65 6.19 -9.05
N SER A 56 29.01 5.54 -8.08
CA SER A 56 29.66 4.86 -6.96
C SER A 56 29.29 3.37 -6.96
N TYR A 57 30.15 2.54 -6.38
CA TYR A 57 29.93 1.10 -6.27
C TYR A 57 30.75 0.49 -5.13
N SER A 58 30.46 -0.77 -4.77
CA SER A 58 31.23 -1.51 -3.77
C SER A 58 31.85 -2.77 -4.34
N VAL A 59 33.05 -3.12 -3.87
CA VAL A 59 33.72 -4.41 -4.12
C VAL A 59 34.02 -5.04 -2.76
N GLY A 60 33.34 -6.13 -2.45
CA GLY A 60 33.34 -6.64 -1.08
C GLY A 60 32.81 -5.60 -0.09
N GLU A 61 33.58 -5.27 0.93
CA GLU A 61 33.18 -4.26 1.95
C GLU A 61 33.69 -2.85 1.63
N GLU A 62 34.51 -2.68 0.56
CA GLU A 62 35.10 -1.39 0.21
C GLU A 62 34.27 -0.64 -0.80
N GLN A 63 34.20 0.69 -0.63
CA GLN A 63 33.50 1.61 -1.53
C GLN A 63 34.45 2.28 -2.50
N PHE A 64 34.02 2.38 -3.74
CA PHE A 64 34.74 2.98 -4.84
C PHE A 64 33.83 3.88 -5.66
N SER A 65 34.40 4.62 -6.61
CA SER A 65 33.64 5.46 -7.54
C SER A 65 34.32 5.50 -8.90
N SER A 66 33.64 6.07 -9.89
CA SER A 66 34.23 6.31 -11.21
C SER A 66 35.49 7.20 -11.14
N SER A 67 35.57 8.11 -10.16
CA SER A 67 36.73 9.00 -9.95
C SER A 67 37.81 8.39 -9.02
N PHE A 68 37.50 7.33 -8.34
CA PHE A 68 38.43 6.58 -7.47
C PHE A 68 38.15 5.08 -7.64
N PRO A 69 38.57 4.48 -8.77
CA PRO A 69 38.23 3.09 -9.08
C PRO A 69 39.01 2.08 -8.25
N SER A 70 38.45 0.90 -8.08
CA SER A 70 39.11 -0.25 -7.47
C SER A 70 40.25 -0.74 -8.40
N SER A 71 41.41 -1.06 -7.82
CA SER A 71 42.52 -1.68 -8.56
C SER A 71 42.20 -3.11 -9.05
N LYS A 72 41.15 -3.74 -8.52
CA LYS A 72 40.70 -5.09 -8.92
C LYS A 72 39.78 -5.09 -10.13
N LEU A 73 39.28 -3.93 -10.56
CA LEU A 73 38.33 -3.77 -11.65
C LEU A 73 38.81 -2.78 -12.70
N THR A 74 38.64 -3.15 -13.96
CA THR A 74 38.66 -2.17 -15.05
C THR A 74 37.24 -1.69 -15.29
N PHE A 75 37.08 -0.37 -15.39
CA PHE A 75 35.80 0.28 -15.62
C PHE A 75 35.87 1.10 -16.93
N SER A 76 34.87 0.93 -17.79
CA SER A 76 34.70 1.72 -19.00
C SER A 76 33.27 2.23 -19.16
N ILE A 77 33.12 3.33 -19.89
CA ILE A 77 31.85 3.99 -20.17
C ILE A 77 31.71 4.13 -21.68
N GLU A 78 30.55 3.70 -22.19
CA GLU A 78 30.13 3.93 -23.56
C GLU A 78 28.82 4.70 -23.58
N LYS A 79 28.79 5.83 -24.32
CA LYS A 79 27.55 6.62 -24.51
C LYS A 79 26.76 5.98 -25.65
N VAL A 80 25.49 5.67 -25.37
CA VAL A 80 24.55 5.11 -26.34
C VAL A 80 23.73 6.23 -26.94
N ASN A 81 23.77 6.36 -28.27
CA ASN A 81 22.91 7.30 -28.98
C ASN A 81 21.55 6.62 -29.26
N ARG A 82 20.56 6.96 -28.46
CA ARG A 82 19.19 6.47 -28.67
C ARG A 82 18.46 7.30 -29.73
N LEU A 83 17.59 6.64 -30.48
CA LEU A 83 16.75 7.29 -31.52
C LEU A 83 15.74 8.28 -30.92
N ASP A 84 15.32 8.06 -29.68
CA ASP A 84 14.40 8.90 -28.92
C ASP A 84 15.05 10.14 -28.27
N GLY A 85 16.38 10.29 -28.41
CA GLY A 85 17.14 11.39 -27.81
C GLY A 85 17.39 11.28 -26.32
N GLU A 86 17.05 10.15 -25.69
CA GLU A 86 17.32 9.92 -24.29
C GLU A 86 18.80 9.63 -24.02
N LEU A 87 19.26 10.07 -22.85
CA LEU A 87 20.64 9.88 -22.42
C LEU A 87 20.79 8.52 -21.73
N GLU A 88 21.59 7.66 -22.32
CA GLU A 88 21.94 6.35 -21.78
C GLU A 88 23.44 6.10 -21.92
N TRP A 89 24.02 5.43 -20.93
CA TRP A 89 25.37 4.89 -20.99
C TRP A 89 25.42 3.43 -20.62
N ILE A 90 26.34 2.69 -21.23
CA ILE A 90 26.72 1.35 -20.80
C ILE A 90 27.98 1.48 -19.94
N LEU A 91 27.90 1.00 -18.72
CA LEU A 91 28.97 0.94 -17.75
C LEU A 91 29.49 -0.48 -17.70
N SER A 92 30.70 -0.74 -18.17
CA SER A 92 31.28 -2.09 -18.22
C SER A 92 32.30 -2.28 -17.09
N PHE A 93 32.11 -3.32 -16.29
CA PHE A 93 33.05 -3.75 -15.26
C PHE A 93 33.70 -5.06 -15.64
N THR A 94 35.02 -5.13 -15.53
CA THR A 94 35.81 -6.37 -15.78
C THR A 94 36.71 -6.63 -14.58
N ASN A 95 36.60 -7.81 -13.97
CA ASN A 95 37.53 -8.25 -12.94
C ASN A 95 38.92 -8.54 -13.55
N THR A 96 39.90 -7.70 -13.22
CA THR A 96 41.29 -7.84 -13.69
C THR A 96 42.19 -8.46 -12.63
N SER A 97 41.67 -8.81 -11.47
CA SER A 97 42.43 -9.47 -10.41
C SER A 97 42.45 -11.00 -10.57
N ALA A 98 43.31 -11.65 -9.82
CA ALA A 98 43.36 -13.12 -9.71
C ALA A 98 42.29 -13.67 -8.75
N ASP A 99 41.61 -12.79 -7.99
CA ASP A 99 40.62 -13.16 -6.98
C ASP A 99 39.18 -13.12 -7.56
N THR A 100 38.30 -13.90 -6.97
CA THR A 100 36.87 -13.74 -7.17
C THR A 100 36.40 -12.52 -6.38
N ILE A 101 35.66 -11.62 -7.02
CA ILE A 101 35.15 -10.38 -6.41
C ILE A 101 33.62 -10.34 -6.38
N GLN A 102 33.07 -9.56 -5.44
CA GLN A 102 31.65 -9.29 -5.32
C GLN A 102 31.40 -7.81 -5.61
N LEU A 103 30.79 -7.53 -6.75
CA LEU A 103 30.36 -6.18 -7.15
C LEU A 103 28.91 -5.96 -6.73
N HIS A 104 28.66 -4.88 -6.00
CA HIS A 104 27.30 -4.51 -5.57
C HIS A 104 27.15 -3.00 -5.38
N ASN A 105 25.93 -2.55 -5.08
CA ASN A 105 25.60 -1.15 -4.83
C ASN A 105 26.14 -0.20 -5.90
N VAL A 106 25.95 -0.56 -7.17
CA VAL A 106 26.25 0.35 -8.28
C VAL A 106 25.13 1.38 -8.37
N TYR A 107 25.41 2.65 -8.07
CA TYR A 107 24.43 3.72 -8.09
C TYR A 107 25.00 5.02 -8.68
N PRO A 108 24.14 5.90 -9.23
CA PRO A 108 24.58 7.18 -9.78
C PRO A 108 25.15 8.09 -8.70
N PHE A 109 26.13 8.90 -9.05
CA PHE A 109 26.72 9.96 -8.24
C PHE A 109 27.38 9.47 -6.93
N SER A 110 27.56 10.39 -5.98
CA SER A 110 28.04 10.13 -4.63
C SER A 110 26.90 10.30 -3.61
N ALA A 111 26.82 9.43 -2.63
CA ALA A 111 25.79 9.48 -1.58
C ALA A 111 25.76 10.84 -0.83
N GLU A 112 26.91 11.50 -0.69
CA GLU A 112 27.02 12.80 -0.03
C GLU A 112 26.32 13.95 -0.78
N LYS A 113 26.07 13.79 -2.08
CA LYS A 113 25.47 14.81 -2.95
C LYS A 113 24.02 14.53 -3.31
N THR A 114 23.52 13.38 -2.92
CA THR A 114 22.17 12.96 -3.29
C THR A 114 21.11 13.48 -2.32
N GLU A 115 19.96 13.89 -2.85
CA GLU A 115 18.76 14.18 -2.07
C GLU A 115 18.07 12.88 -1.62
N VAL A 116 18.22 11.83 -2.42
CA VAL A 116 17.75 10.49 -2.15
C VAL A 116 18.64 9.47 -2.85
N LEU A 117 18.85 8.34 -2.21
CA LEU A 117 19.59 7.20 -2.75
C LEU A 117 18.78 5.93 -2.50
N ILE A 118 18.61 5.09 -3.53
CA ILE A 118 18.07 3.73 -3.39
C ILE A 118 19.10 2.75 -3.90
N THR A 119 19.43 1.74 -3.10
CA THR A 119 20.38 0.70 -3.47
C THR A 119 20.02 -0.66 -2.87
N GLY A 120 20.52 -1.73 -3.49
CA GLY A 120 20.07 -3.09 -3.24
C GLY A 120 20.67 -3.78 -2.01
N LYS A 121 21.92 -3.49 -1.62
CA LYS A 121 22.58 -4.19 -0.50
C LYS A 121 22.80 -3.23 0.67
N GLY A 122 22.07 -3.44 1.77
CA GLY A 122 22.28 -2.72 3.00
C GLY A 122 23.44 -3.30 3.83
N LYS A 123 23.76 -2.63 4.95
CA LYS A 123 24.80 -3.06 5.91
C LYS A 123 24.37 -4.23 6.80
N HIS A 124 23.09 -4.62 6.76
CA HIS A 124 22.56 -5.68 7.61
C HIS A 124 22.58 -7.02 6.89
N SER A 125 22.69 -8.11 7.65
CA SER A 125 22.70 -9.49 7.17
C SER A 125 21.48 -9.87 6.32
N LEU A 126 20.36 -9.20 6.57
CA LEU A 126 19.15 -9.27 5.74
C LEU A 126 19.23 -8.23 4.65
N SER A 127 20.02 -8.49 3.62
CA SER A 127 20.18 -7.59 2.47
C SER A 127 18.83 -7.30 1.81
N ARG A 128 18.47 -6.01 1.78
CA ARG A 128 17.22 -5.49 1.21
C ARG A 128 17.50 -4.23 0.45
N THR A 129 16.60 -3.88 -0.44
CA THR A 129 16.62 -2.56 -1.05
C THR A 129 16.28 -1.52 0.00
N HIS A 130 17.13 -0.51 0.12
CA HIS A 130 17.00 0.57 1.08
C HIS A 130 16.93 1.91 0.36
N LEU A 131 16.09 2.77 0.90
CA LEU A 131 16.04 4.20 0.56
C LEU A 131 16.72 4.99 1.68
N PHE A 132 17.66 5.85 1.28
CA PHE A 132 18.41 6.71 2.17
C PHE A 132 18.06 8.17 1.86
N LEU A 133 17.72 8.91 2.89
CA LEU A 133 17.59 10.35 2.88
C LEU A 133 18.71 10.97 3.74
N PRO A 134 19.23 12.16 3.41
CA PRO A 134 20.26 12.81 4.20
C PRO A 134 19.86 12.96 5.67
N SER A 135 20.73 12.52 6.56
CA SER A 135 20.55 12.62 8.03
C SER A 135 19.29 11.90 8.56
N ARG A 136 18.84 10.85 7.87
CA ARG A 136 17.68 10.05 8.28
C ARG A 136 18.04 8.57 8.38
N SER A 137 17.29 7.85 9.20
CA SER A 137 17.35 6.39 9.26
C SER A 137 16.93 5.80 7.92
N PRO A 138 17.62 4.74 7.45
CA PRO A 138 17.26 4.06 6.20
C PRO A 138 15.86 3.45 6.28
N VAL A 139 15.18 3.45 5.14
CA VAL A 139 13.86 2.83 4.99
C VAL A 139 13.97 1.62 4.07
N ASN A 140 13.48 0.46 4.50
CA ASN A 140 13.31 -0.67 3.58
C ASN A 140 12.23 -0.35 2.55
N VAL A 141 12.51 -0.63 1.29
CA VAL A 141 11.58 -0.37 0.19
C VAL A 141 11.36 -1.59 -0.69
N ILE A 142 10.14 -1.74 -1.17
CA ILE A 142 9.80 -2.59 -2.30
C ILE A 142 9.77 -1.70 -3.52
N VAL A 143 10.64 -1.99 -4.47
CA VAL A 143 10.73 -1.25 -5.73
C VAL A 143 10.05 -2.00 -6.87
N PRO A 144 9.56 -1.29 -7.90
CA PRO A 144 9.06 -1.92 -9.11
C PRO A 144 10.09 -2.87 -9.74
N ASP A 145 9.60 -3.90 -10.42
CA ASP A 145 10.40 -4.85 -11.19
C ASP A 145 11.41 -5.70 -10.38
N ASN A 146 11.16 -5.94 -9.09
CA ASN A 146 12.08 -6.72 -8.24
C ASN A 146 13.54 -6.29 -8.37
N ALA A 147 13.78 -5.02 -8.58
CA ALA A 147 15.07 -4.51 -9.05
C ALA A 147 16.09 -4.43 -7.92
N TRP A 148 16.52 -5.56 -7.46
CA TRP A 148 17.62 -5.69 -6.49
C TRP A 148 18.99 -5.34 -7.07
N GLU A 149 19.05 -5.24 -8.40
CA GLU A 149 20.24 -4.89 -9.17
C GLU A 149 20.28 -3.41 -9.56
N LEU A 150 19.38 -2.60 -9.04
CA LEU A 150 19.35 -1.17 -9.36
C LEU A 150 20.07 -0.31 -8.32
N GLY A 151 20.51 0.85 -8.78
CA GLY A 151 20.82 2.01 -7.97
C GLY A 151 20.07 3.22 -8.52
N TYR A 152 19.39 3.97 -7.67
CA TYR A 152 18.73 5.22 -8.02
C TYR A 152 19.28 6.35 -7.17
N ALA A 153 19.51 7.52 -7.77
CA ALA A 153 19.89 8.70 -7.03
C ALA A 153 19.32 9.97 -7.69
N ALA A 154 19.03 10.97 -6.89
CA ALA A 154 18.65 12.29 -7.35
C ALA A 154 19.56 13.35 -6.76
N ILE A 155 19.95 14.35 -7.58
CA ILE A 155 20.78 15.50 -7.19
C ILE A 155 20.17 16.81 -7.64
N SER A 156 20.33 17.85 -6.85
CA SER A 156 20.11 19.23 -7.28
C SER A 156 21.30 19.73 -8.11
N ILE A 157 21.02 20.31 -9.26
CA ILE A 157 22.04 20.95 -10.13
C ILE A 157 21.93 22.45 -10.14
N ALA A 158 20.71 22.98 -9.92
CA ALA A 158 20.42 24.40 -9.72
C ALA A 158 19.21 24.56 -8.79
N ALA A 159 18.80 25.77 -8.47
CA ALA A 159 17.72 26.03 -7.52
C ALA A 159 16.39 25.34 -7.87
N LYS A 160 16.09 25.15 -9.14
CA LYS A 160 14.85 24.51 -9.63
C LYS A 160 15.10 23.27 -10.49
N ASP A 161 16.34 23.04 -10.91
CA ASP A 161 16.70 21.98 -11.83
C ASP A 161 17.38 20.84 -11.07
N LYS A 162 16.87 19.65 -11.26
CA LYS A 162 17.35 18.43 -10.62
C LYS A 162 17.55 17.34 -11.66
N VAL A 163 18.41 16.39 -11.33
CA VAL A 163 18.68 15.19 -12.14
C VAL A 163 18.36 13.97 -11.31
N ALA A 164 17.51 13.12 -11.87
CA ALA A 164 17.30 11.76 -11.40
C ALA A 164 18.03 10.80 -12.31
N ALA A 165 18.76 9.84 -11.75
CA ALA A 165 19.49 8.85 -12.50
C ALA A 165 19.31 7.45 -11.92
N LEU A 166 19.32 6.45 -12.81
CA LEU A 166 19.12 5.04 -12.50
C LEU A 166 20.23 4.22 -13.11
N THR A 167 20.88 3.39 -12.31
CA THR A 167 21.72 2.28 -12.81
C THR A 167 20.94 0.98 -12.71
N ARG A 168 21.01 0.15 -13.74
CA ARG A 168 20.39 -1.18 -13.76
C ARG A 168 21.36 -2.20 -14.32
N ARG A 169 21.54 -3.31 -13.61
CA ARG A 169 22.39 -4.42 -14.09
C ARG A 169 21.78 -5.08 -15.32
N ASP A 170 22.57 -5.23 -16.37
CA ASP A 170 22.21 -6.08 -17.50
C ASP A 170 22.52 -7.54 -17.15
N ARG A 171 21.47 -8.32 -16.94
CA ARG A 171 21.57 -9.73 -16.52
C ARG A 171 22.19 -10.62 -17.58
N GLU A 172 21.97 -10.31 -18.85
CA GLU A 172 22.44 -11.08 -20.00
C GLU A 172 23.91 -10.80 -20.32
N SER A 173 24.43 -9.69 -19.83
CA SER A 173 25.84 -9.29 -20.03
C SER A 173 26.83 -10.03 -19.13
N ILE A 174 26.38 -10.80 -18.14
CA ILE A 174 27.26 -11.46 -17.18
C ILE A 174 28.05 -12.59 -17.89
N GLN A 175 29.38 -12.42 -17.94
CA GLN A 175 30.32 -13.40 -18.48
C GLN A 175 31.29 -13.81 -17.38
N ASN A 176 31.59 -15.09 -17.28
CA ASN A 176 32.49 -15.66 -16.27
C ASN A 176 32.19 -15.13 -14.85
N GLY A 177 30.91 -15.24 -14.45
CA GLY A 177 30.42 -14.77 -13.18
C GLY A 177 29.06 -15.37 -12.82
N THR A 178 28.57 -15.03 -11.63
CA THR A 178 27.29 -15.51 -11.14
C THR A 178 26.45 -14.34 -10.61
N ARG A 179 25.20 -14.28 -11.06
CA ARG A 179 24.21 -13.35 -10.51
C ARG A 179 23.74 -13.83 -9.14
N ARG A 180 23.86 -12.98 -8.15
CA ARG A 180 23.16 -13.09 -6.86
C ARG A 180 22.15 -11.96 -6.70
N ARG A 181 21.28 -12.08 -5.71
CA ARG A 181 20.15 -11.16 -5.52
C ARG A 181 20.57 -9.70 -5.46
N PHE A 182 21.60 -9.37 -4.68
CA PHE A 182 22.05 -7.99 -4.44
C PHE A 182 23.47 -7.72 -4.94
N GLU A 183 24.11 -8.70 -5.57
CA GLU A 183 25.50 -8.60 -6.00
C GLU A 183 25.76 -9.42 -7.27
N THR A 184 26.81 -9.07 -7.97
CA THR A 184 27.39 -9.90 -9.06
C THR A 184 28.72 -10.45 -8.58
N VAL A 185 28.86 -11.77 -8.55
CA VAL A 185 30.14 -12.43 -8.29
C VAL A 185 30.86 -12.56 -9.63
N LEU A 186 32.02 -11.93 -9.75
CA LEU A 186 32.87 -11.99 -10.95
C LEU A 186 34.12 -12.81 -10.65
N PHE A 187 34.31 -13.90 -11.39
CA PHE A 187 35.57 -14.68 -11.38
C PHE A 187 36.66 -13.89 -12.08
N PRO A 188 37.96 -14.30 -12.01
CA PRO A 188 39.04 -13.66 -12.75
C PRO A 188 38.73 -13.54 -14.26
N GLY A 189 38.80 -12.33 -14.81
CA GLY A 189 38.39 -12.02 -16.18
C GLY A 189 36.85 -11.88 -16.39
N GLY A 190 36.07 -12.06 -15.35
CA GLY A 190 34.60 -11.94 -15.42
C GLY A 190 34.13 -10.51 -15.72
N LYS A 191 33.00 -10.38 -16.41
CA LYS A 191 32.45 -9.10 -16.87
C LYS A 191 30.96 -8.97 -16.54
N VAL A 192 30.51 -7.71 -16.35
CA VAL A 192 29.12 -7.34 -16.26
C VAL A 192 28.92 -5.90 -16.73
N ASN A 193 27.81 -5.65 -17.40
CA ASN A 193 27.39 -4.29 -17.77
C ASN A 193 26.25 -3.80 -16.88
N TYR A 194 26.19 -2.47 -16.72
CA TYR A 194 25.07 -1.74 -16.16
C TYR A 194 24.64 -0.68 -17.17
N HIS A 195 23.34 -0.49 -17.30
CA HIS A 195 22.79 0.66 -18.01
C HIS A 195 22.63 1.81 -17.02
N LEU A 196 23.06 3.00 -17.41
CA LEU A 196 22.85 4.24 -16.65
C LEU A 196 21.94 5.16 -17.47
N TYR A 197 20.79 5.50 -16.90
CA TYR A 197 19.83 6.45 -17.45
C TYR A 197 19.81 7.71 -16.60
N ALA A 198 19.56 8.85 -17.22
CA ALA A 198 19.41 10.11 -16.49
C ALA A 198 18.33 10.97 -17.15
N LEU A 199 17.55 11.65 -16.34
CA LEU A 199 16.53 12.60 -16.76
C LEU A 199 16.49 13.82 -15.84
N SER A 200 16.07 14.96 -16.38
CA SER A 200 15.83 16.16 -15.59
C SER A 200 14.42 16.16 -15.02
N TYR A 201 14.25 16.76 -13.85
CA TYR A 201 12.95 16.96 -13.23
C TYR A 201 12.94 18.22 -12.37
N SER A 202 11.74 18.68 -11.98
CA SER A 202 11.52 19.72 -11.00
C SER A 202 10.64 19.21 -9.87
N GLY A 203 10.63 19.94 -8.77
CA GLY A 203 9.88 19.51 -7.56
C GLY A 203 10.73 18.68 -6.61
N ASP A 204 10.07 17.93 -5.75
CA ASP A 204 10.73 17.09 -4.77
C ASP A 204 11.23 15.77 -5.39
N TRP A 205 12.10 15.06 -4.69
CA TRP A 205 12.74 13.83 -5.18
C TRP A 205 11.73 12.74 -5.59
N GLN A 206 10.53 12.75 -5.00
CA GLN A 206 9.44 11.83 -5.34
C GLN A 206 9.00 11.98 -6.80
N ALA A 207 8.96 13.22 -7.31
CA ALA A 207 8.62 13.48 -8.71
C ALA A 207 9.65 12.85 -9.66
N GLY A 208 10.95 13.00 -9.34
CA GLY A 208 12.03 12.37 -10.11
C GLY A 208 11.96 10.83 -10.06
N LEU A 209 11.68 10.26 -8.88
CA LEU A 209 11.55 8.83 -8.69
C LEU A 209 10.35 8.26 -9.47
N THR A 210 9.20 8.90 -9.37
CA THR A 210 7.99 8.51 -10.10
C THR A 210 8.26 8.48 -11.59
N ARG A 211 8.87 9.55 -12.12
CA ARG A 211 9.18 9.66 -13.54
C ARG A 211 10.15 8.58 -14.00
N VAL A 212 11.25 8.34 -13.27
CA VAL A 212 12.22 7.27 -13.60
C VAL A 212 11.54 5.88 -13.58
N PHE A 213 10.71 5.61 -12.59
CA PHE A 213 10.02 4.32 -12.51
C PHE A 213 9.03 4.13 -13.65
N GLN A 214 8.28 5.17 -14.02
CA GLN A 214 7.35 5.11 -15.13
C GLN A 214 8.03 4.93 -16.47
N GLU A 215 9.09 5.68 -16.72
CA GLU A 215 9.75 5.71 -18.04
C GLU A 215 10.79 4.59 -18.22
N LYS A 216 11.44 4.13 -17.13
CA LYS A 216 12.61 3.22 -17.22
C LYS A 216 12.43 1.84 -16.62
N MET A 217 11.45 1.67 -15.71
CA MET A 217 11.26 0.41 -14.99
C MET A 217 10.04 -0.40 -15.46
N LEU A 218 9.09 0.24 -16.09
CA LEU A 218 7.80 -0.34 -16.42
C LEU A 218 7.60 -0.64 -17.87
N PHE A 219 8.64 -0.51 -18.67
CA PHE A 219 8.40 -0.52 -20.09
C PHE A 219 7.48 0.69 -20.41
N ASP A 220 7.00 0.92 -21.50
CA ASP A 220 6.14 2.07 -21.76
C ASP A 220 4.77 1.94 -21.04
N LEU A 221 4.48 2.81 -20.06
CA LEU A 221 3.16 2.84 -19.40
C LEU A 221 2.01 3.17 -20.36
N SER A 222 2.30 3.82 -21.48
CA SER A 222 1.31 4.07 -22.53
C SER A 222 0.87 2.78 -23.21
N GLU A 223 1.72 1.76 -23.22
CA GLU A 223 1.45 0.42 -23.74
C GLU A 223 0.91 -0.56 -22.69
N PHE A 224 0.73 -0.11 -21.43
CA PHE A 224 0.21 -0.97 -20.38
C PHE A 224 -1.23 -1.41 -20.68
N ASP A 225 -1.46 -2.71 -20.76
CA ASP A 225 -2.81 -3.27 -20.95
C ASP A 225 -3.63 -3.13 -19.66
N ASN A 226 -4.51 -2.14 -19.63
CA ASN A 226 -5.43 -1.88 -18.52
C ASN A 226 -6.73 -2.71 -18.59
N SER A 227 -6.89 -3.60 -19.55
CA SER A 227 -8.16 -4.27 -19.84
C SER A 227 -8.78 -4.97 -18.61
N LEU A 228 -7.98 -5.55 -17.70
CA LEU A 228 -8.51 -6.12 -16.46
C LEU A 228 -8.82 -5.05 -15.40
N PHE A 229 -8.04 -3.97 -15.35
CA PHE A 229 -8.23 -2.88 -14.37
C PHE A 229 -9.45 -2.00 -14.71
N ASP A 230 -9.84 -1.92 -15.97
CA ASP A 230 -10.98 -1.16 -16.43
C ASP A 230 -12.32 -1.90 -16.28
N ARG A 231 -12.26 -3.21 -16.03
CA ARG A 231 -13.44 -4.05 -15.80
C ARG A 231 -14.15 -3.69 -14.49
N GLU A 232 -15.40 -3.23 -14.59
CA GLU A 232 -16.23 -2.85 -13.44
C GLU A 232 -16.44 -4.02 -12.46
N ASP A 233 -16.57 -5.23 -12.99
CA ASP A 233 -16.80 -6.45 -12.21
C ASP A 233 -15.57 -6.91 -11.39
N LEU A 234 -14.36 -6.38 -11.70
CA LEU A 234 -13.13 -6.67 -10.95
C LEU A 234 -12.68 -5.52 -10.04
N LYS A 235 -13.25 -4.33 -10.17
CA LYS A 235 -12.81 -3.13 -9.41
C LYS A 235 -12.99 -3.25 -7.90
N TRP A 236 -13.93 -4.06 -7.44
CA TRP A 236 -14.24 -4.20 -6.03
C TRP A 236 -13.03 -4.62 -5.19
N ILE A 237 -12.11 -5.43 -5.74
CA ILE A 237 -10.96 -5.95 -4.99
C ILE A 237 -10.00 -4.85 -4.55
N ARG A 238 -9.88 -3.76 -5.32
CA ARG A 238 -9.01 -2.62 -4.97
C ARG A 238 -9.50 -1.81 -3.77
N HIS A 239 -10.78 -2.00 -3.41
CA HIS A 239 -11.45 -1.37 -2.27
C HIS A 239 -11.66 -2.35 -1.10
N SER A 240 -10.96 -3.47 -1.12
CA SER A 240 -11.00 -4.53 -0.11
C SER A 240 -9.78 -4.44 0.81
N TYR A 241 -9.98 -4.59 2.11
CA TYR A 241 -8.93 -4.36 3.11
C TYR A 241 -8.76 -5.49 4.12
N VAL A 242 -9.72 -6.42 4.21
CA VAL A 242 -9.62 -7.57 5.12
C VAL A 242 -9.96 -8.84 4.38
N MET A 243 -9.03 -9.77 4.39
CA MET A 243 -9.18 -11.11 3.84
C MET A 243 -8.70 -12.13 4.85
N HIS A 244 -9.46 -13.19 5.09
CA HIS A 244 -8.97 -14.35 5.83
C HIS A 244 -8.67 -15.51 4.90
N LEU A 245 -7.54 -16.16 5.12
CA LEU A 245 -7.19 -17.45 4.55
C LEU A 245 -7.15 -18.48 5.67
N MET A 246 -8.01 -19.49 5.59
CA MET A 246 -8.10 -20.56 6.59
C MET A 246 -8.07 -21.94 5.95
N TYR A 247 -7.64 -22.92 6.71
CA TYR A 247 -7.78 -24.31 6.28
C TYR A 247 -9.25 -24.75 6.28
N ALA A 248 -9.58 -25.62 5.34
CA ALA A 248 -10.90 -26.28 5.30
C ALA A 248 -11.23 -27.07 6.57
N TRP A 249 -10.22 -27.39 7.37
CA TRP A 249 -10.29 -28.14 8.62
C TRP A 249 -10.20 -27.22 9.85
N ASP A 250 -10.16 -25.92 9.67
CA ASP A 250 -10.20 -24.97 10.78
C ASP A 250 -11.59 -24.93 11.39
N LYS A 251 -11.66 -24.96 12.74
CA LYS A 251 -12.91 -24.94 13.49
C LYS A 251 -13.77 -23.68 13.25
N PHE A 252 -13.20 -22.63 12.69
CA PHE A 252 -13.91 -21.42 12.28
C PHE A 252 -14.57 -21.56 10.88
N TYR A 253 -14.23 -22.60 10.14
CA TYR A 253 -14.89 -22.97 8.90
C TYR A 253 -15.77 -24.21 9.08
N TYR A 254 -15.20 -25.28 9.66
CA TYR A 254 -15.89 -26.53 9.92
C TYR A 254 -15.46 -27.13 11.26
N ASP A 255 -16.40 -27.31 12.17
CA ASP A 255 -16.17 -27.95 13.47
C ASP A 255 -16.28 -29.47 13.32
N LEU A 256 -15.13 -30.15 13.33
CA LEU A 256 -15.05 -31.60 13.18
C LEU A 256 -15.72 -32.38 14.33
N GLU A 257 -15.73 -31.80 15.55
CA GLU A 257 -16.33 -32.44 16.71
C GLU A 257 -17.86 -32.40 16.64
N LYS A 258 -18.40 -31.30 16.13
CA LYS A 258 -19.84 -31.12 15.97
C LYS A 258 -20.36 -31.62 14.62
N GLY A 259 -19.51 -31.75 13.61
CA GLY A 259 -19.86 -32.10 12.26
C GLY A 259 -20.65 -31.02 11.51
N GLU A 260 -20.40 -29.74 11.80
CA GLU A 260 -21.12 -28.61 11.24
C GLU A 260 -20.22 -27.46 10.77
N TYR A 261 -20.73 -26.68 9.80
CA TYR A 261 -20.08 -25.46 9.35
C TYR A 261 -20.28 -24.32 10.34
N THR A 262 -19.21 -23.62 10.67
CA THR A 262 -19.16 -22.51 11.65
C THR A 262 -18.83 -21.16 11.01
N LEU A 263 -18.68 -21.12 9.69
CA LEU A 263 -18.29 -19.92 8.94
C LEU A 263 -19.22 -18.73 9.19
N GLN A 264 -20.54 -18.97 9.34
CA GLN A 264 -21.49 -17.91 9.62
C GLN A 264 -21.13 -17.15 10.91
N ASP A 265 -20.89 -17.87 11.99
CA ASP A 265 -20.56 -17.28 13.30
C ASP A 265 -19.24 -16.50 13.24
N PHE A 266 -18.26 -17.03 12.49
CA PHE A 266 -17.00 -16.36 12.25
C PHE A 266 -17.19 -15.02 11.54
N LEU A 267 -17.95 -14.99 10.45
CA LEU A 267 -18.22 -13.75 9.70
C LEU A 267 -19.01 -12.73 10.52
N GLU A 268 -20.01 -13.17 11.30
CA GLU A 268 -20.79 -12.28 12.17
C GLU A 268 -19.95 -11.68 13.31
N ARG A 269 -19.04 -12.46 13.89
CA ARG A 269 -18.06 -11.97 14.85
C ARG A 269 -17.12 -10.95 14.22
N GLY A 270 -16.61 -11.22 13.02
CA GLY A 270 -15.75 -10.31 12.28
C GLY A 270 -16.39 -8.94 12.01
N LYS A 271 -17.68 -8.92 11.70
CA LYS A 271 -18.43 -7.66 11.52
C LYS A 271 -18.39 -6.76 12.75
N LYS A 272 -18.47 -7.33 13.94
CA LYS A 272 -18.43 -6.58 15.22
C LYS A 272 -17.03 -6.13 15.61
N LEU A 273 -16.00 -6.85 15.21
CA LEU A 273 -14.62 -6.57 15.62
C LEU A 273 -13.90 -5.62 14.65
N TYR A 274 -13.99 -5.89 13.36
CA TYR A 274 -13.24 -5.16 12.33
C TYR A 274 -14.07 -4.80 11.08
N GLY A 275 -15.39 -4.86 11.18
CA GLY A 275 -16.30 -4.47 10.09
C GLY A 275 -16.55 -5.57 9.07
N GLY A 276 -16.06 -6.79 9.31
CA GLY A 276 -16.21 -7.95 8.45
C GLY A 276 -15.10 -8.11 7.41
N ASP A 277 -15.16 -9.24 6.75
CA ASP A 277 -14.24 -9.62 5.68
C ASP A 277 -14.81 -9.25 4.32
N GLU A 278 -14.01 -8.64 3.46
CA GLU A 278 -14.35 -8.57 2.04
C GLU A 278 -14.15 -9.91 1.35
N VAL A 279 -13.17 -10.70 1.82
CA VAL A 279 -12.84 -12.00 1.25
C VAL A 279 -12.59 -13.03 2.34
N ILE A 280 -13.16 -14.22 2.16
CA ILE A 280 -12.79 -15.44 2.87
C ILE A 280 -12.24 -16.46 1.86
N SER A 281 -11.08 -17.03 2.13
CA SER A 281 -10.45 -18.02 1.26
C SER A 281 -10.23 -19.32 1.98
N ILE A 282 -10.60 -20.43 1.33
CA ILE A 282 -10.50 -21.76 1.91
C ILE A 282 -9.40 -22.56 1.24
N TRP A 283 -8.48 -23.02 2.08
CA TRP A 283 -7.35 -23.85 1.68
C TRP A 283 -7.60 -25.31 2.08
N PRO A 284 -7.71 -26.24 1.10
CA PRO A 284 -8.02 -27.65 1.41
C PRO A 284 -6.81 -28.41 1.96
N THR A 285 -5.62 -27.81 2.05
CA THR A 285 -4.29 -28.43 2.07
C THR A 285 -3.94 -29.06 0.70
N TRP A 286 -2.67 -29.32 0.47
CA TRP A 286 -2.25 -29.89 -0.81
C TRP A 286 -1.88 -31.35 -0.68
N PRO A 287 -2.06 -32.16 -1.75
CA PRO A 287 -1.48 -33.50 -1.79
C PRO A 287 0.01 -33.43 -1.52
N THR A 288 0.48 -34.15 -0.52
CA THR A 288 1.88 -34.09 -0.11
C THR A 288 2.71 -35.07 -0.92
N LEU A 289 3.36 -34.58 -1.98
CA LEU A 289 4.57 -35.15 -2.58
C LEU A 289 4.58 -36.69 -2.73
N GLY A 290 3.50 -37.26 -3.20
CA GLY A 290 3.37 -38.71 -3.44
C GLY A 290 2.84 -39.54 -2.27
N LEU A 291 2.48 -38.91 -1.15
CA LEU A 291 1.81 -39.60 -0.05
C LEU A 291 0.29 -39.70 -0.26
N ASP A 292 -0.26 -38.79 -1.05
CA ASP A 292 -1.68 -38.78 -1.42
C ASP A 292 -1.79 -38.87 -2.95
N GLN A 293 -2.64 -39.75 -3.44
CA GLN A 293 -2.86 -39.99 -4.87
C GLN A 293 -3.92 -39.05 -5.48
N ARG A 294 -4.62 -38.29 -4.64
CA ARG A 294 -5.60 -37.29 -5.09
C ARG A 294 -4.91 -36.10 -5.73
N ASN A 295 -5.54 -35.52 -6.72
CA ASN A 295 -5.18 -34.18 -7.19
C ASN A 295 -5.89 -33.08 -6.36
N GLN A 296 -5.52 -31.83 -6.52
CA GLN A 296 -6.10 -30.71 -5.79
C GLN A 296 -7.63 -30.62 -5.94
N PHE A 297 -8.18 -30.93 -7.09
CA PHE A 297 -9.61 -30.85 -7.35
C PHE A 297 -10.38 -31.98 -6.63
N ASP A 298 -9.78 -33.16 -6.46
CA ASP A 298 -10.35 -34.25 -5.71
C ASP A 298 -10.37 -33.95 -4.20
N LEU A 299 -9.38 -33.22 -3.69
CA LEU A 299 -9.38 -32.77 -2.30
C LEU A 299 -10.59 -31.89 -1.97
N PHE A 300 -10.99 -30.99 -2.86
CA PHE A 300 -12.21 -30.20 -2.68
C PHE A 300 -13.48 -31.06 -2.66
N LYS A 301 -13.54 -32.13 -3.46
CA LYS A 301 -14.68 -33.05 -3.48
C LYS A 301 -14.81 -33.87 -2.19
N ASP A 302 -13.66 -34.13 -1.55
CA ASP A 302 -13.60 -34.98 -0.34
C ASP A 302 -13.79 -34.16 0.96
N LEU A 303 -13.96 -32.84 0.88
CA LEU A 303 -14.34 -32.01 2.03
C LEU A 303 -15.75 -32.39 2.52
N PRO A 304 -16.08 -32.16 3.79
CA PRO A 304 -17.41 -32.48 4.33
C PRO A 304 -18.52 -31.89 3.48
N GLY A 305 -19.44 -32.74 3.02
CA GLY A 305 -20.52 -32.35 2.10
C GLY A 305 -20.11 -32.02 0.68
N GLY A 306 -18.81 -32.12 0.35
CA GLY A 306 -18.25 -31.96 -0.99
C GLY A 306 -18.42 -30.55 -1.59
N LEU A 307 -18.41 -30.49 -2.93
CA LEU A 307 -18.50 -29.24 -3.68
C LEU A 307 -19.82 -28.49 -3.48
N GLU A 308 -20.92 -29.22 -3.24
CA GLU A 308 -22.23 -28.61 -2.98
C GLU A 308 -22.27 -27.88 -1.65
N ALA A 309 -21.69 -28.43 -0.59
CA ALA A 309 -21.54 -27.73 0.67
C ALA A 309 -20.68 -26.49 0.53
N MET A 310 -19.59 -26.55 -0.23
CA MET A 310 -18.78 -25.34 -0.53
C MET A 310 -19.59 -24.29 -1.27
N LYS A 311 -20.43 -24.67 -2.23
CA LYS A 311 -21.32 -23.72 -2.93
C LYS A 311 -22.29 -23.05 -1.95
N ASN A 312 -22.84 -23.82 -0.99
CA ASN A 312 -23.69 -23.26 0.05
C ASN A 312 -22.94 -22.28 0.95
N GLN A 313 -21.68 -22.58 1.31
CA GLN A 313 -20.82 -21.64 2.07
C GLN A 313 -20.49 -20.40 1.27
N ALA A 314 -20.26 -20.50 -0.04
CA ALA A 314 -20.06 -19.36 -0.92
C ALA A 314 -21.31 -18.46 -0.99
N SER A 315 -22.51 -19.05 -1.08
CA SER A 315 -23.77 -18.30 -1.05
C SER A 315 -23.98 -17.60 0.29
N LEU A 316 -23.79 -18.33 1.39
CA LEU A 316 -23.87 -17.78 2.75
C LEU A 316 -22.89 -16.61 2.94
N SER A 317 -21.66 -16.73 2.48
CA SER A 317 -20.66 -15.67 2.56
C SER A 317 -21.12 -14.41 1.84
N ARG A 318 -21.65 -14.55 0.62
CA ARG A 318 -22.20 -13.42 -0.15
C ARG A 318 -23.39 -12.74 0.54
N GLU A 319 -24.29 -13.52 1.16
CA GLU A 319 -25.41 -12.99 1.95
C GLU A 319 -24.91 -12.14 3.14
N LYS A 320 -23.74 -12.47 3.68
CA LYS A 320 -23.08 -11.70 4.73
C LYS A 320 -22.21 -10.55 4.19
N GLY A 321 -22.14 -10.36 2.86
CA GLY A 321 -21.35 -9.32 2.20
C GLY A 321 -19.87 -9.68 1.98
N THR A 322 -19.51 -10.95 2.09
CA THR A 322 -18.16 -11.49 1.95
C THR A 322 -18.02 -12.32 0.69
N ARG A 323 -16.96 -12.13 -0.09
CA ARG A 323 -16.63 -12.96 -1.26
C ARG A 323 -15.93 -14.23 -0.85
N PHE A 324 -16.25 -15.34 -1.50
CA PHE A 324 -15.71 -16.67 -1.20
C PHE A 324 -14.68 -17.09 -2.25
N PHE A 325 -13.43 -17.34 -1.82
CA PHE A 325 -12.33 -17.76 -2.70
C PHE A 325 -11.98 -19.23 -2.45
N VAL A 326 -11.54 -19.88 -3.50
CA VAL A 326 -10.89 -21.21 -3.46
C VAL A 326 -9.39 -21.03 -3.73
N CYS A 327 -8.58 -22.00 -3.32
CA CYS A 327 -7.15 -22.00 -3.62
C CYS A 327 -6.84 -22.91 -4.80
N TYR A 328 -5.78 -22.60 -5.53
CA TYR A 328 -5.26 -23.36 -6.65
C TYR A 328 -3.76 -23.56 -6.53
N ASN A 329 -3.28 -24.79 -6.65
CA ASN A 329 -1.88 -25.15 -6.61
C ASN A 329 -1.35 -25.47 -8.02
N PRO A 330 -0.46 -24.65 -8.60
CA PRO A 330 0.10 -24.89 -9.93
C PRO A 330 1.04 -26.09 -10.03
N TRP A 331 1.52 -26.60 -8.91
CA TRP A 331 2.47 -27.73 -8.87
C TRP A 331 1.79 -29.10 -8.92
N ASP A 332 0.49 -29.16 -8.73
CA ASP A 332 -0.29 -30.39 -8.77
C ASP A 332 -0.86 -30.66 -10.18
N GLU A 333 0.04 -30.81 -11.15
CA GLU A 333 -0.34 -31.00 -12.55
C GLU A 333 -0.50 -32.48 -12.93
N GLY A 334 0.22 -33.36 -12.24
CA GLY A 334 0.49 -34.71 -12.74
C GLY A 334 -0.62 -35.72 -12.58
N THR A 335 -1.61 -35.51 -11.72
CA THR A 335 -2.63 -36.50 -11.36
C THR A 335 -4.00 -36.22 -11.95
N ASN A 336 -4.20 -35.05 -12.53
CA ASN A 336 -5.46 -34.69 -13.18
C ASN A 336 -5.44 -35.10 -14.67
N SER A 337 -6.45 -35.85 -15.11
CA SER A 337 -6.61 -36.24 -16.52
C SER A 337 -7.05 -35.11 -17.44
N LYS A 338 -7.52 -33.97 -16.84
CA LYS A 338 -7.91 -32.76 -17.57
C LYS A 338 -6.79 -31.74 -17.54
N ASN A 339 -6.82 -30.82 -18.52
CA ASN A 339 -6.06 -29.62 -18.48
C ASN A 339 -6.39 -28.82 -17.21
N HIS A 340 -5.40 -28.15 -16.61
CA HIS A 340 -5.56 -27.36 -15.39
C HIS A 340 -6.66 -26.31 -15.46
N PHE A 341 -6.74 -25.59 -16.57
CA PHE A 341 -7.75 -24.57 -16.79
C PHE A 341 -9.15 -25.13 -16.86
N GLU A 342 -9.32 -26.35 -17.41
CA GLU A 342 -10.60 -27.06 -17.39
C GLU A 342 -10.93 -27.57 -15.97
N GLY A 343 -9.94 -28.01 -15.22
CA GLY A 343 -10.12 -28.36 -13.81
C GLY A 343 -10.54 -27.17 -12.96
N LEU A 344 -9.92 -26.02 -13.18
CA LEU A 344 -10.27 -24.76 -12.51
C LEU A 344 -11.68 -24.30 -12.92
N TYR A 345 -12.02 -24.37 -14.21
CA TYR A 345 -13.37 -24.08 -14.71
C TYR A 345 -14.42 -24.94 -13.99
N ASP A 346 -14.21 -26.28 -13.93
CA ASP A 346 -15.14 -27.21 -13.27
C ASP A 346 -15.29 -26.91 -11.77
N LEU A 347 -14.17 -26.57 -11.09
CA LEU A 347 -14.20 -26.21 -9.67
C LEU A 347 -14.99 -24.93 -9.43
N LEU A 348 -14.74 -23.89 -10.20
CA LEU A 348 -15.44 -22.61 -10.09
C LEU A 348 -16.93 -22.74 -10.40
N LEU A 349 -17.28 -23.52 -11.43
CA LEU A 349 -18.67 -23.80 -11.78
C LEU A 349 -19.41 -24.56 -10.66
N ALA A 350 -18.75 -25.53 -10.04
CA ALA A 350 -19.33 -26.34 -8.99
C ALA A 350 -19.48 -25.63 -7.66
N THR A 351 -18.51 -24.77 -7.30
CA THR A 351 -18.47 -24.02 -6.02
C THR A 351 -19.09 -22.66 -6.09
N ASP A 352 -19.27 -22.10 -7.29
CA ASP A 352 -19.70 -20.72 -7.51
C ASP A 352 -18.81 -19.69 -6.77
N ALA A 353 -17.50 -19.98 -6.64
CA ALA A 353 -16.56 -19.12 -5.96
C ALA A 353 -16.37 -17.78 -6.68
N ASP A 354 -15.98 -16.73 -5.92
CA ASP A 354 -15.83 -15.34 -6.40
C ASP A 354 -14.38 -15.00 -6.71
N GLY A 355 -13.44 -15.91 -6.45
CA GLY A 355 -12.04 -15.74 -6.76
C GLY A 355 -11.18 -16.96 -6.47
N VAL A 356 -9.91 -16.85 -6.86
CA VAL A 356 -8.93 -17.93 -6.76
C VAL A 356 -7.62 -17.39 -6.18
N VAL A 357 -7.14 -17.99 -5.10
CA VAL A 357 -5.78 -17.80 -4.60
C VAL A 357 -4.83 -18.70 -5.39
N LEU A 358 -3.91 -18.11 -6.13
CA LEU A 358 -2.90 -18.81 -6.91
C LEU A 358 -1.67 -19.07 -6.03
N ASP A 359 -1.62 -20.22 -5.37
CA ASP A 359 -0.51 -20.60 -4.50
C ASP A 359 0.83 -20.63 -5.24
N THR A 360 1.89 -20.17 -4.59
CA THR A 360 3.28 -20.11 -5.10
C THR A 360 3.49 -19.25 -6.36
N LYS A 361 2.49 -18.55 -6.88
CA LYS A 361 2.60 -17.66 -8.03
C LYS A 361 2.71 -16.20 -7.58
N ALA A 362 3.61 -15.47 -8.24
CA ALA A 362 3.71 -14.01 -8.12
C ALA A 362 2.94 -13.28 -9.25
N GLU A 363 2.41 -14.02 -10.20
CA GLU A 363 1.70 -13.53 -11.38
C GLU A 363 0.74 -14.61 -11.89
N ALA A 364 -0.18 -14.25 -12.77
CA ALA A 364 -1.06 -15.22 -13.45
C ALA A 364 -0.88 -15.11 -14.97
N GLY A 365 -1.00 -16.24 -15.68
CA GLY A 365 -1.28 -16.20 -17.10
C GLY A 365 -2.71 -15.72 -17.35
N ARG A 366 -2.98 -15.13 -18.51
CA ARG A 366 -4.33 -14.69 -18.90
C ARG A 366 -5.32 -15.85 -18.90
N GLU A 367 -4.85 -17.06 -19.17
CA GLU A 367 -5.63 -18.28 -19.24
C GLU A 367 -6.39 -18.61 -17.95
N PHE A 368 -5.86 -18.20 -16.78
CA PHE A 368 -6.58 -18.35 -15.51
C PHE A 368 -7.83 -17.48 -15.46
N GLN A 369 -7.69 -16.22 -15.86
CA GLN A 369 -8.84 -15.30 -15.93
C GLN A 369 -9.84 -15.75 -17.00
N ASP A 370 -9.36 -16.20 -18.17
CA ASP A 370 -10.21 -16.68 -19.25
C ASP A 370 -11.01 -17.93 -18.83
N ALA A 371 -10.41 -18.85 -18.06
CA ALA A 371 -11.11 -20.00 -17.51
C ALA A 371 -12.22 -19.58 -16.54
N ALA A 372 -11.94 -18.61 -15.67
CA ALA A 372 -12.91 -18.09 -14.73
C ALA A 372 -14.05 -17.30 -15.42
N ASP A 373 -13.74 -16.48 -16.40
CA ASP A 373 -14.71 -15.68 -17.16
C ASP A 373 -15.69 -16.55 -17.95
N ARG A 374 -15.30 -17.77 -18.31
CA ARG A 374 -16.21 -18.77 -18.90
C ARG A 374 -17.29 -19.24 -17.93
N VAL A 375 -17.05 -19.16 -16.62
CA VAL A 375 -18.02 -19.53 -15.58
C VAL A 375 -18.95 -18.36 -15.28
N LYS A 376 -18.36 -17.22 -14.86
CA LYS A 376 -19.09 -15.99 -14.55
C LYS A 376 -18.15 -14.79 -14.54
N PRO A 377 -18.66 -13.56 -14.79
CA PRO A 377 -17.87 -12.35 -14.60
C PRO A 377 -17.57 -12.11 -13.12
N GLY A 378 -16.51 -11.33 -12.85
CA GLY A 378 -16.17 -10.85 -11.51
C GLY A 378 -15.39 -11.83 -10.63
N VAL A 379 -14.96 -12.97 -11.16
CA VAL A 379 -14.05 -13.88 -10.46
C VAL A 379 -12.65 -13.31 -10.48
N VAL A 380 -12.07 -13.03 -9.30
CA VAL A 380 -10.76 -12.40 -9.15
C VAL A 380 -9.65 -13.45 -9.04
N MET A 381 -8.56 -13.26 -9.80
CA MET A 381 -7.30 -13.96 -9.57
C MET A 381 -6.47 -13.19 -8.55
N TYR A 382 -5.97 -13.88 -7.53
CA TYR A 382 -5.18 -13.34 -6.44
C TYR A 382 -3.88 -14.13 -6.31
N SER A 383 -2.73 -13.48 -6.55
CA SER A 383 -1.44 -14.15 -6.52
C SER A 383 -0.83 -14.22 -5.12
N GLU A 384 -0.15 -15.30 -4.80
CA GLU A 384 0.57 -15.46 -3.54
C GLU A 384 1.73 -14.48 -3.39
N GLY A 385 2.40 -14.12 -4.47
CA GLY A 385 3.37 -13.03 -4.52
C GLY A 385 2.75 -11.79 -5.15
N MET A 386 3.29 -10.61 -4.87
CA MET A 386 2.90 -9.40 -5.57
C MET A 386 3.47 -9.44 -7.00
N ALA A 387 2.61 -9.30 -7.99
CA ALA A 387 3.04 -9.15 -9.37
C ALA A 387 3.93 -7.91 -9.54
N ILE A 388 4.99 -8.05 -10.31
CA ILE A 388 5.74 -6.89 -10.78
C ILE A 388 4.92 -6.14 -11.83
N PRO A 389 5.13 -4.82 -12.03
CA PRO A 389 4.33 -4.05 -13.00
C PRO A 389 4.23 -4.65 -14.40
N LYS A 390 5.29 -5.30 -14.87
CA LYS A 390 5.29 -6.02 -16.16
C LYS A 390 4.25 -7.15 -16.21
N ALA A 391 3.99 -7.82 -15.10
CA ALA A 391 3.04 -8.94 -15.01
C ALA A 391 1.63 -8.50 -14.57
N MET A 392 1.47 -7.28 -14.05
CA MET A 392 0.17 -6.76 -13.61
C MET A 392 -0.92 -6.73 -14.70
N PRO A 393 -0.65 -6.60 -16.02
CA PRO A 393 -1.71 -6.67 -17.02
C PRO A 393 -2.55 -7.96 -16.98
N THR A 394 -2.01 -9.02 -16.38
CA THR A 394 -2.69 -10.34 -16.32
C THR A 394 -3.37 -10.62 -14.98
N ILE A 395 -3.20 -9.75 -13.96
CA ILE A 395 -3.73 -9.97 -12.62
C ILE A 395 -3.93 -8.63 -11.88
N VAL A 396 -5.02 -8.52 -11.12
CA VAL A 396 -5.41 -7.25 -10.46
C VAL A 396 -5.12 -7.22 -8.95
N SER A 397 -4.71 -8.34 -8.37
CA SER A 397 -4.49 -8.44 -6.92
C SER A 397 -3.44 -9.49 -6.55
N GLY A 398 -2.83 -9.29 -5.39
CA GLY A 398 -1.86 -10.23 -4.84
C GLY A 398 -1.37 -9.82 -3.47
N ARG A 399 -0.58 -10.68 -2.83
CA ARG A 399 -0.12 -10.48 -1.47
C ARG A 399 1.37 -10.17 -1.37
N VAL A 400 1.72 -9.48 -0.29
CA VAL A 400 3.09 -9.21 0.11
C VAL A 400 3.38 -10.02 1.37
N HIS A 401 4.30 -10.98 1.24
CA HIS A 401 4.88 -11.66 2.39
C HIS A 401 5.94 -10.79 3.05
N ASN A 402 6.38 -11.20 4.23
CA ASN A 402 7.56 -10.75 4.94
C ASN A 402 7.30 -9.81 6.10
N ALA A 403 6.67 -10.39 7.11
CA ALA A 403 6.62 -9.90 8.45
C ALA A 403 8.01 -9.63 9.07
N LEU A 404 9.04 -10.27 8.56
CA LEU A 404 10.38 -10.29 9.16
C LEU A 404 11.27 -9.09 8.82
N TYR A 405 10.75 -8.08 8.11
CA TYR A 405 11.57 -6.93 7.70
C TYR A 405 11.33 -5.71 8.56
N TYR A 406 12.38 -4.91 8.68
CA TYR A 406 12.31 -3.66 9.42
C TYR A 406 11.22 -2.75 8.86
N PRO A 407 10.25 -2.34 9.68
CA PRO A 407 9.27 -1.35 9.27
C PRO A 407 9.95 0.02 9.03
N PRO A 408 9.34 0.91 8.29
CA PRO A 408 7.96 0.83 7.76
C PRO A 408 7.80 0.12 6.43
N MET A 409 8.73 -0.59 5.88
CA MET A 409 8.68 -1.29 4.59
C MET A 409 7.77 -0.61 3.57
N LEU A 410 8.26 0.45 2.98
CA LEU A 410 7.54 1.28 2.02
C LEU A 410 7.41 0.57 0.67
N ASN A 411 6.23 0.55 0.09
CA ASN A 411 6.01 -0.02 -1.24
C ASN A 411 5.89 1.07 -2.30
N LEU A 412 6.92 1.19 -3.11
CA LEU A 412 7.00 2.18 -4.18
C LEU A 412 6.17 1.79 -5.43
N ASN A 413 5.60 0.58 -5.50
CA ASN A 413 4.68 0.22 -6.60
C ASN A 413 3.40 1.07 -6.60
N LYS A 414 3.01 1.63 -5.45
CA LYS A 414 1.89 2.58 -5.36
C LYS A 414 2.10 3.87 -6.18
N LEU A 415 3.36 4.24 -6.46
CA LEU A 415 3.66 5.35 -7.39
C LEU A 415 3.27 5.03 -8.85
N ILE A 416 3.15 3.74 -9.18
CA ILE A 416 3.05 3.26 -10.54
C ILE A 416 1.65 2.76 -10.87
N LYS A 417 1.16 1.82 -10.06
CA LYS A 417 -0.14 1.18 -10.26
C LYS A 417 -0.88 1.10 -8.92
N PRO A 418 -1.39 2.23 -8.43
CA PRO A 418 -2.10 2.28 -7.14
C PRO A 418 -3.36 1.43 -7.12
N GLU A 419 -3.96 1.14 -8.30
CA GLU A 419 -5.15 0.32 -8.45
C GLU A 419 -4.91 -1.18 -8.25
N PHE A 420 -3.65 -1.66 -8.29
CA PHE A 420 -3.35 -3.06 -7.96
C PHE A 420 -3.62 -3.31 -6.48
N ALA A 421 -4.55 -4.23 -6.19
CA ALA A 421 -4.93 -4.55 -4.82
C ALA A 421 -3.83 -5.37 -4.14
N ILE A 422 -3.27 -4.81 -3.06
CA ILE A 422 -2.18 -5.43 -2.32
C ILE A 422 -2.69 -5.77 -0.92
N PHE A 423 -2.41 -7.01 -0.48
CA PHE A 423 -2.69 -7.47 0.87
C PHE A 423 -1.40 -7.89 1.55
N ARG A 424 -1.19 -7.44 2.79
CA ARG A 424 -0.07 -7.87 3.61
C ARG A 424 -0.46 -9.08 4.43
N VAL A 425 0.34 -10.13 4.36
CA VAL A 425 0.11 -11.36 5.13
C VAL A 425 0.40 -11.12 6.61
N ALA A 426 -0.54 -11.52 7.45
CA ALA A 426 -0.43 -11.53 8.89
C ALA A 426 -0.77 -12.93 9.42
N GLU A 427 0.18 -13.58 10.09
CA GLU A 427 0.04 -14.95 10.59
C GLU A 427 -0.40 -14.95 12.05
N LEU A 428 -1.69 -15.19 12.31
CA LEU A 428 -2.33 -15.08 13.63
C LEU A 428 -1.84 -16.09 14.68
N PHE A 429 -1.09 -17.09 14.30
CA PHE A 429 -0.74 -18.20 15.18
C PHE A 429 0.69 -18.11 15.78
N LYS A 430 1.52 -17.21 15.25
CA LYS A 430 2.95 -17.15 15.65
C LYS A 430 3.21 -16.15 16.76
N GLU A 431 2.71 -14.95 16.60
CA GLU A 431 3.03 -13.82 17.47
C GLU A 431 2.00 -12.71 17.30
N LYS A 432 2.05 -11.71 18.17
CA LYS A 432 1.26 -10.48 18.01
C LYS A 432 1.62 -9.81 16.69
N ILE A 433 0.60 -9.39 15.92
CA ILE A 433 0.72 -8.97 14.54
C ILE A 433 0.39 -7.50 14.31
N ARG A 434 0.36 -6.69 15.36
CA ARG A 434 0.10 -5.24 15.27
C ARG A 434 1.01 -4.55 14.25
N ARG A 435 2.27 -4.94 14.18
CA ARG A 435 3.22 -4.46 13.19
C ARG A 435 2.74 -4.66 11.76
N GLU A 436 2.17 -5.82 11.45
CA GLU A 436 1.70 -6.15 10.10
C GLU A 436 0.53 -5.25 9.71
N PHE A 437 -0.40 -5.04 10.64
CA PHE A 437 -1.52 -4.12 10.44
C PHE A 437 -1.06 -2.67 10.31
N ALA A 438 -0.11 -2.24 11.15
CA ALA A 438 0.47 -0.90 11.09
C ALA A 438 1.20 -0.65 9.77
N THR A 439 1.98 -1.63 9.28
CA THR A 439 2.67 -1.54 7.99
C THR A 439 1.68 -1.55 6.82
N ALA A 440 0.65 -2.40 6.87
CA ALA A 440 -0.41 -2.43 5.85
C ALA A 440 -1.10 -1.07 5.78
N PHE A 441 -1.52 -0.54 6.90
CA PHE A 441 -2.17 0.76 7.00
C PHE A 441 -1.32 1.91 6.46
N PHE A 442 -0.05 1.98 6.86
CA PHE A 442 0.89 3.01 6.38
C PHE A 442 1.04 3.03 4.85
N ASN A 443 0.98 1.87 4.23
CA ASN A 443 1.10 1.71 2.77
C ASN A 443 -0.25 1.71 2.03
N GLY A 444 -1.37 1.91 2.71
CA GLY A 444 -2.70 1.87 2.10
C GLY A 444 -3.06 0.48 1.55
N TYR A 445 -2.66 -0.59 2.25
CA TYR A 445 -2.92 -1.98 1.88
C TYR A 445 -4.08 -2.58 2.63
N GLY A 446 -4.65 -3.66 2.05
CA GLY A 446 -5.39 -4.66 2.79
C GLY A 446 -4.49 -5.57 3.62
N THR A 447 -5.11 -6.36 4.47
CA THR A 447 -4.45 -7.40 5.27
C THR A 447 -5.05 -8.76 4.96
N GLU A 448 -4.19 -9.74 4.65
CA GLU A 448 -4.55 -11.14 4.59
C GLU A 448 -4.17 -11.79 5.91
N LEU A 449 -5.17 -12.31 6.63
CA LEU A 449 -4.98 -12.97 7.90
C LEU A 449 -4.98 -14.48 7.70
N ASN A 450 -3.85 -15.11 8.02
CA ASN A 450 -3.71 -16.56 7.89
C ASN A 450 -3.99 -17.23 9.22
N ILE A 451 -5.07 -18.00 9.27
CA ILE A 451 -5.40 -18.88 10.38
C ILE A 451 -4.88 -20.27 10.01
N MET A 452 -3.65 -20.58 10.41
CA MET A 452 -2.95 -21.81 10.01
C MET A 452 -2.62 -22.73 11.17
N ALA A 453 -3.21 -22.48 12.35
CA ALA A 453 -3.03 -23.33 13.53
C ALA A 453 -4.36 -23.55 14.23
N PRO A 454 -4.53 -24.67 14.96
CA PRO A 454 -5.74 -24.94 15.70
C PRO A 454 -5.93 -23.90 16.81
N GLY A 455 -7.04 -23.19 16.73
CA GLY A 455 -7.42 -22.17 17.69
C GLY A 455 -6.73 -20.82 17.51
N GLN A 456 -7.30 -19.82 18.14
CA GLN A 456 -6.73 -18.47 18.19
C GLN A 456 -6.11 -18.22 19.55
N PRO A 457 -4.94 -17.54 19.61
CA PRO A 457 -4.36 -17.07 20.87
C PRO A 457 -5.29 -16.07 21.58
N ASP A 458 -5.18 -15.96 22.91
CA ASP A 458 -6.01 -15.09 23.76
C ASP A 458 -5.87 -13.59 23.39
N TRP A 459 -4.73 -13.20 22.83
CA TRP A 459 -4.46 -11.82 22.42
C TRP A 459 -5.09 -11.41 21.06
N VAL A 460 -5.73 -12.31 20.33
CA VAL A 460 -6.24 -12.03 18.97
C VAL A 460 -7.32 -10.97 18.96
N GLU A 461 -8.20 -10.89 19.96
CA GLU A 461 -9.27 -9.88 19.99
C GLU A 461 -8.73 -8.44 20.09
N GLU A 462 -7.65 -8.24 20.86
CA GLU A 462 -6.95 -6.96 20.91
C GLU A 462 -6.41 -6.56 19.52
N GLN A 463 -5.83 -7.52 18.81
CA GLN A 463 -5.32 -7.30 17.45
C GLN A 463 -6.45 -7.00 16.47
N TYR A 464 -7.58 -7.68 16.58
CA TYR A 464 -8.75 -7.41 15.74
C TYR A 464 -9.38 -6.03 16.01
N ALA A 465 -9.35 -5.53 17.24
CA ALA A 465 -9.77 -4.16 17.54
C ALA A 465 -8.87 -3.13 16.83
N PHE A 466 -7.56 -3.37 16.82
CA PHE A 466 -6.61 -2.53 16.06
C PHE A 466 -6.85 -2.62 14.54
N LEU A 467 -7.05 -3.83 14.01
CA LEU A 467 -7.45 -4.04 12.61
C LEU A 467 -8.73 -3.29 12.27
N GLY A 468 -9.71 -3.31 13.16
CA GLY A 468 -10.98 -2.59 12.97
C GLY A 468 -10.78 -1.08 12.83
N LYS A 469 -9.86 -0.50 13.60
CA LYS A 469 -9.52 0.92 13.49
C LYS A 469 -8.83 1.25 12.17
N THR A 470 -7.82 0.47 11.78
CA THR A 470 -7.10 0.67 10.51
C THR A 470 -7.99 0.43 9.29
N SER A 471 -8.74 -0.67 9.26
CA SER A 471 -9.59 -1.04 8.12
C SER A 471 -10.73 -0.05 7.92
N ARG A 472 -11.28 0.54 9.00
CA ARG A 472 -12.31 1.55 8.90
C ARG A 472 -11.80 2.80 8.20
N ILE A 473 -10.65 3.34 8.61
CA ILE A 473 -10.05 4.51 7.95
C ILE A 473 -9.75 4.21 6.48
N LEU A 474 -9.21 3.01 6.18
CA LEU A 474 -8.93 2.60 4.81
C LEU A 474 -10.20 2.53 3.94
N ARG A 475 -11.29 1.92 4.45
CA ARG A 475 -12.57 1.80 3.75
C ARG A 475 -13.23 3.16 3.51
N GLU A 476 -13.30 3.99 4.54
CA GLU A 476 -13.91 5.33 4.47
C GLU A 476 -13.12 6.29 3.56
N ASN A 477 -11.89 5.95 3.19
CA ASN A 477 -11.00 6.79 2.38
C ASN A 477 -10.37 6.06 1.19
N THR A 478 -11.00 5.00 0.72
CA THR A 478 -10.43 4.07 -0.25
C THR A 478 -9.98 4.73 -1.55
N PHE A 479 -10.67 5.77 -2.02
CA PHE A 479 -10.31 6.47 -3.25
C PHE A 479 -8.97 7.23 -3.14
N ASN A 480 -8.58 7.68 -1.96
CA ASN A 480 -7.26 8.28 -1.74
C ASN A 480 -6.14 7.24 -1.93
N PHE A 481 -6.33 6.03 -1.41
CA PHE A 481 -5.33 4.95 -1.46
C PHE A 481 -5.19 4.29 -2.83
N THR A 482 -6.16 4.48 -3.72
CA THR A 482 -6.16 3.95 -5.09
C THR A 482 -5.94 5.03 -6.16
N ALA A 483 -5.87 6.31 -5.76
CA ALA A 483 -5.56 7.43 -6.65
C ALA A 483 -4.05 7.57 -6.91
N ARG A 484 -3.71 8.33 -7.95
CA ARG A 484 -2.31 8.61 -8.34
C ARG A 484 -1.66 9.77 -7.57
N GLY A 485 -2.27 10.20 -6.47
CA GLY A 485 -1.79 11.31 -5.63
C GLY A 485 -0.87 10.88 -4.48
N PHE A 486 -0.20 9.74 -4.58
CA PHE A 486 0.69 9.23 -3.54
C PHE A 486 2.05 9.93 -3.54
N THR A 487 2.41 10.56 -2.39
CA THR A 487 3.73 11.13 -2.14
C THR A 487 4.35 10.44 -0.92
N PRO A 488 5.32 9.53 -1.12
CA PRO A 488 5.95 8.83 0.00
C PRO A 488 6.92 9.73 0.77
N LEU A 489 7.02 9.52 2.07
CA LEU A 489 8.06 10.05 2.96
C LEU A 489 8.19 11.57 2.89
N LEU A 490 7.13 12.29 3.21
CA LEU A 490 7.21 13.75 3.40
C LEU A 490 8.32 14.12 4.40
N PRO A 491 8.99 15.28 4.23
CA PRO A 491 9.96 15.75 5.20
C PRO A 491 9.35 15.90 6.59
N THR A 492 9.96 15.26 7.60
CA THR A 492 9.52 15.33 9.00
C THR A 492 10.55 16.03 9.88
N ARG A 493 10.12 16.63 10.99
CA ARG A 493 11.03 17.24 11.98
C ARG A 493 11.78 16.22 12.82
N VAL A 494 11.27 14.99 12.90
CA VAL A 494 11.77 13.94 13.79
C VAL A 494 12.08 12.71 12.97
N ASP A 495 13.26 12.14 13.15
CA ASP A 495 13.61 10.84 12.59
C ASP A 495 12.84 9.70 13.28
N SER A 496 12.75 8.55 12.62
CA SER A 496 11.97 7.38 13.07
C SER A 496 10.45 7.57 13.10
N LEU A 497 9.97 8.68 12.49
CA LEU A 497 8.58 8.91 12.11
C LEU A 497 8.53 9.21 10.61
N TRP A 498 7.70 8.50 9.90
CA TRP A 498 7.52 8.60 8.46
C TRP A 498 6.09 8.99 8.14
N VAL A 499 5.91 9.83 7.13
CA VAL A 499 4.62 10.36 6.70
C VAL A 499 4.47 10.13 5.20
N ASN A 500 3.37 9.49 4.81
CA ASN A 500 2.95 9.39 3.41
C ASN A 500 1.75 10.29 3.18
N GLU A 501 1.74 11.01 2.07
CA GLU A 501 0.59 11.80 1.62
C GLU A 501 -0.20 11.02 0.55
N TRP A 502 -1.51 11.07 0.66
CA TRP A 502 -2.47 10.43 -0.25
C TRP A 502 -3.48 11.48 -0.72
N LYS A 503 -3.13 12.16 -1.79
CA LYS A 503 -3.96 13.24 -2.34
C LYS A 503 -5.06 12.67 -3.21
N GLY A 504 -6.31 12.96 -2.84
CA GLY A 504 -7.52 12.66 -3.61
C GLY A 504 -8.06 13.91 -4.31
N GLU A 505 -9.26 13.81 -4.85
CA GLU A 505 -9.91 14.92 -5.55
C GLU A 505 -10.36 16.03 -4.59
N GLU A 506 -10.97 15.68 -3.46
CA GLU A 506 -11.55 16.65 -2.52
C GLU A 506 -10.80 16.74 -1.18
N LYS A 507 -10.04 15.73 -0.84
CA LYS A 507 -9.34 15.62 0.45
C LYS A 507 -7.97 15.00 0.32
N THR A 508 -7.11 15.27 1.30
CA THR A 508 -5.78 14.68 1.42
C THR A 508 -5.66 13.95 2.74
N LEU A 509 -5.10 12.73 2.70
CA LEU A 509 -4.78 11.98 3.91
C LEU A 509 -3.28 11.88 4.10
N TYR A 510 -2.89 11.81 5.35
CA TYR A 510 -1.52 11.61 5.79
C TYR A 510 -1.47 10.40 6.71
N THR A 511 -0.88 9.29 6.24
CA THR A 511 -0.62 8.14 7.10
C THR A 511 0.75 8.27 7.74
N ILE A 512 0.82 8.06 9.04
CA ILE A 512 2.02 8.23 9.85
C ILE A 512 2.41 6.88 10.44
N TYR A 513 3.70 6.57 10.40
CA TYR A 513 4.27 5.39 11.03
C TYR A 513 5.42 5.76 11.96
N SER A 514 5.41 5.24 13.17
CA SER A 514 6.42 5.49 14.21
C SER A 514 7.03 4.19 14.72
N ILE A 515 8.35 4.13 14.82
CA ILE A 515 9.07 3.06 15.51
C ILE A 515 9.58 3.51 16.89
N ARG A 516 8.98 4.53 17.48
CA ARG A 516 9.34 5.05 18.79
C ARG A 516 8.47 4.41 19.88
N PRO A 517 9.01 3.51 20.72
CA PRO A 517 8.23 2.77 21.71
C PRO A 517 7.52 3.67 22.73
N GLN A 518 8.12 4.82 23.07
CA GLN A 518 7.54 5.79 23.99
C GLN A 518 6.41 6.64 23.39
N GLY A 519 6.09 6.42 22.10
CA GLY A 519 5.18 7.28 21.37
C GLY A 519 5.79 8.62 20.98
N PHE A 520 4.95 9.47 20.42
CA PHE A 520 5.33 10.83 20.01
C PHE A 520 4.12 11.76 20.10
N LYS A 521 4.37 13.01 20.45
CA LYS A 521 3.41 14.11 20.31
C LYS A 521 4.17 15.40 20.03
N GLY A 522 3.81 16.08 18.93
CA GLY A 522 4.43 17.36 18.56
C GLY A 522 4.31 17.69 17.08
N LEU A 523 4.87 18.85 16.70
CA LEU A 523 4.92 19.29 15.30
C LEU A 523 5.78 18.33 14.48
N LEU A 524 5.21 17.78 13.41
CA LEU A 524 5.85 16.71 12.66
C LEU A 524 6.21 17.09 11.22
N TYR A 525 5.26 17.55 10.41
CA TYR A 525 5.46 17.83 8.98
C TYR A 525 4.75 19.11 8.54
N GLU A 526 5.18 19.64 7.41
CA GLU A 526 4.65 20.87 6.80
C GLU A 526 3.33 20.59 6.08
N VAL A 527 2.40 21.53 6.18
CA VAL A 527 1.09 21.47 5.51
C VAL A 527 0.75 22.83 4.89
N GLU A 528 -0.16 22.83 3.94
CA GLU A 528 -0.71 24.03 3.29
C GLU A 528 -2.18 24.22 3.72
N PRO A 529 -2.46 24.99 4.78
CA PRO A 529 -3.81 25.28 5.20
C PRO A 529 -4.50 26.24 4.21
N ASN A 530 -5.82 26.08 4.06
CA ASN A 530 -6.67 27.00 3.33
C ASN A 530 -8.00 27.20 4.06
N GLU A 531 -8.80 28.19 3.65
CA GLU A 531 -10.05 28.55 4.33
C GLU A 531 -11.22 27.57 4.05
N GLU A 532 -11.11 26.74 3.03
CA GLU A 532 -12.15 25.79 2.61
C GLU A 532 -11.99 24.41 3.26
N THR A 533 -10.84 24.16 3.90
CA THR A 533 -10.52 22.87 4.51
C THR A 533 -10.10 23.02 5.96
N HIS A 534 -10.19 21.92 6.70
CA HIS A 534 -9.67 21.79 8.06
C HIS A 534 -8.92 20.48 8.24
N PHE A 535 -8.16 20.36 9.33
CA PHE A 535 -7.41 19.15 9.65
C PHE A 535 -8.09 18.38 10.77
N VAL A 536 -8.22 17.07 10.56
CA VAL A 536 -8.80 16.13 11.53
C VAL A 536 -7.84 14.97 11.72
N ASP A 537 -7.50 14.71 12.97
CA ASP A 537 -6.84 13.47 13.37
C ASP A 537 -7.89 12.35 13.37
N LEU A 538 -7.93 11.53 12.32
CA LEU A 538 -8.88 10.42 12.17
C LEU A 538 -8.54 9.21 13.06
N TRP A 539 -7.35 9.18 13.63
CA TRP A 539 -6.94 8.13 14.54
C TRP A 539 -7.44 8.40 15.97
N HIS A 540 -7.41 9.66 16.41
CA HIS A 540 -7.83 10.09 17.75
C HIS A 540 -9.14 10.87 17.74
N HIS A 541 -9.72 11.16 16.58
CA HIS A 541 -10.94 11.98 16.39
C HIS A 541 -10.82 13.35 17.06
N LYS A 542 -9.89 14.16 16.55
CA LYS A 542 -9.63 15.52 17.06
C LYS A 542 -9.47 16.52 15.92
N LEU A 543 -10.04 17.70 16.10
CA LEU A 543 -9.74 18.82 15.22
C LEU A 543 -8.34 19.33 15.52
N LEU A 544 -7.56 19.55 14.47
CA LEU A 544 -6.19 20.06 14.56
C LEU A 544 -6.09 21.43 13.90
N SER A 545 -5.31 22.31 14.53
CA SER A 545 -4.98 23.63 13.97
C SER A 545 -3.50 23.65 13.61
N PRO A 546 -3.15 23.89 12.33
CA PRO A 546 -1.75 24.09 11.95
C PRO A 546 -1.14 25.28 12.70
N MET A 547 0.13 25.17 13.03
CA MET A 547 0.90 26.22 13.70
C MET A 547 1.95 26.81 12.78
N GLU A 548 1.96 28.13 12.64
CA GLU A 548 2.99 28.81 11.88
C GLU A 548 4.30 28.86 12.68
N LYS A 549 5.38 28.41 12.05
CA LYS A 549 6.73 28.49 12.59
C LYS A 549 7.74 28.63 11.47
N ASP A 550 8.61 29.63 11.58
CA ASP A 550 9.67 29.93 10.60
C ASP A 550 9.12 30.18 9.17
N GLY A 551 7.92 30.81 9.07
CA GLY A 551 7.25 31.12 7.81
C GLY A 551 6.63 29.92 7.10
N LYS A 552 6.44 28.80 7.81
CA LYS A 552 5.83 27.57 7.34
C LYS A 552 4.75 27.09 8.30
N TRP A 553 3.75 26.39 7.77
CA TRP A 553 2.69 25.81 8.56
C TRP A 553 2.99 24.35 8.88
N TRP A 554 2.91 23.99 10.15
CA TRP A 554 3.20 22.66 10.67
C TRP A 554 1.99 22.07 11.35
N ILE A 555 1.80 20.75 11.19
CA ILE A 555 0.75 20.02 11.89
C ILE A 555 1.32 19.21 13.06
N GLU A 556 0.60 19.19 14.17
CA GLU A 556 0.89 18.31 15.30
C GLU A 556 0.38 16.90 14.98
N ALA A 557 1.19 15.89 15.24
CA ALA A 557 0.82 14.48 15.19
C ALA A 557 1.04 13.82 16.54
N GLN A 558 0.30 12.76 16.80
CA GLN A 558 0.42 11.96 18.02
C GLN A 558 0.45 10.48 17.65
N THR A 559 1.48 9.74 18.11
CA THR A 559 1.50 8.28 18.02
C THR A 559 1.52 7.67 19.41
N GLU A 560 0.80 6.57 19.58
CA GLU A 560 0.72 5.86 20.84
C GLU A 560 2.06 5.20 21.20
N ALA A 561 2.30 5.03 22.51
CA ALA A 561 3.38 4.17 22.99
C ALA A 561 3.03 2.69 22.74
N PHE A 562 4.05 1.88 22.54
CA PHE A 562 3.90 0.43 22.40
C PHE A 562 5.01 -0.30 23.13
N PRO A 563 4.79 -1.53 23.65
CA PRO A 563 5.84 -2.31 24.30
C PRO A 563 6.90 -2.69 23.26
N GLU A 564 8.17 -2.60 23.67
CA GLU A 564 9.26 -3.18 22.90
C GLU A 564 9.08 -4.70 22.81
N TYR A 565 9.30 -5.23 21.61
CA TYR A 565 9.08 -6.63 21.36
C TYR A 565 10.16 -7.50 22.00
N GLU A 566 9.77 -8.59 22.65
CA GLU A 566 10.69 -9.51 23.37
C GLU A 566 11.76 -10.13 22.47
N LEU A 567 11.52 -10.21 21.16
CA LEU A 567 12.47 -10.70 20.17
C LEU A 567 13.53 -9.65 19.76
N GLY A 568 13.55 -8.49 20.37
CA GLY A 568 14.54 -7.43 20.11
C GLY A 568 14.43 -6.81 18.72
N THR A 569 13.26 -6.90 18.08
CA THR A 569 13.07 -6.42 16.72
C THR A 569 12.49 -5.01 16.62
N ASN A 570 12.12 -4.35 17.72
CA ASN A 570 11.50 -2.99 17.75
C ASN A 570 10.35 -2.83 16.74
N ASN A 571 9.49 -3.85 16.62
CA ASN A 571 8.73 -4.03 15.38
C ASN A 571 7.24 -3.80 15.52
N GLU A 572 6.76 -3.46 16.70
CA GLU A 572 5.32 -3.23 16.88
C GLU A 572 4.84 -2.05 16.02
N GLY A 573 5.54 -0.93 16.07
CA GLY A 573 5.16 0.28 15.37
C GLY A 573 3.83 0.87 15.83
N ALA A 574 3.73 2.17 15.82
CA ALA A 574 2.48 2.88 16.01
C ALA A 574 2.14 3.68 14.77
N VAL A 575 0.86 3.89 14.55
CA VAL A 575 0.36 4.66 13.40
C VAL A 575 -0.53 5.79 13.87
N ASP A 576 -0.69 6.76 12.99
CA ASP A 576 -1.65 7.86 13.10
C ASP A 576 -2.16 8.19 11.69
N CYS A 577 -3.29 8.87 11.61
CA CYS A 577 -3.85 9.33 10.36
C CYS A 577 -4.47 10.71 10.51
N ILE A 578 -3.93 11.67 9.79
CA ILE A 578 -4.46 13.02 9.72
C ILE A 578 -5.06 13.22 8.33
N ALA A 579 -6.23 13.84 8.28
CA ALA A 579 -6.89 14.21 7.03
C ALA A 579 -7.05 15.72 6.94
N GLN A 580 -6.85 16.27 5.76
CA GLN A 580 -7.28 17.60 5.37
C GLN A 580 -8.60 17.42 4.60
N LEU A 581 -9.70 17.80 5.24
CA LEU A 581 -11.08 17.58 4.78
C LEU A 581 -11.73 18.90 4.36
N PRO A 582 -12.65 18.89 3.38
CA PRO A 582 -13.45 20.07 3.05
C PRO A 582 -14.42 20.37 4.20
N ILE A 583 -14.62 21.65 4.51
CA ILE A 583 -15.57 22.08 5.56
C ILE A 583 -16.99 22.05 5.00
N VAL A 584 -17.67 20.91 5.09
CA VAL A 584 -19.07 20.76 4.66
C VAL A 584 -20.02 20.51 5.82
N LEU A 585 -19.49 20.16 7.00
CA LEU A 585 -20.22 19.80 8.20
C LEU A 585 -19.94 20.81 9.32
N LYS A 586 -21.00 21.29 9.97
CA LYS A 586 -20.89 22.13 11.17
C LYS A 586 -21.79 21.57 12.27
N ALA A 587 -21.28 21.51 13.48
CA ALA A 587 -22.06 21.07 14.64
C ALA A 587 -21.82 21.98 15.83
N SER A 588 -22.88 22.21 16.62
CA SER A 588 -22.81 23.04 17.82
C SER A 588 -23.84 22.57 18.86
N LEU A 589 -23.57 22.86 20.12
CA LEU A 589 -24.46 22.56 21.24
C LEU A 589 -25.35 23.78 21.58
N ASP A 590 -26.62 23.51 21.83
CA ASP A 590 -27.55 24.45 22.43
C ASP A 590 -28.38 23.72 23.50
N GLY A 591 -27.96 23.83 24.75
CA GLY A 591 -28.56 23.08 25.87
C GLY A 591 -28.45 21.56 25.66
N ASP A 592 -29.58 20.86 25.60
CA ASP A 592 -29.65 19.42 25.31
C ASP A 592 -29.64 19.10 23.82
N PHE A 593 -29.52 20.08 22.97
CA PHE A 593 -29.62 19.87 21.54
C PHE A 593 -28.24 19.95 20.82
N LEU A 594 -27.98 18.96 20.01
CA LEU A 594 -26.91 18.96 19.02
C LEU A 594 -27.51 19.49 17.69
N ASN A 595 -27.10 20.69 17.30
CA ASN A 595 -27.47 21.28 16.01
C ASN A 595 -26.43 20.90 14.97
N ILE A 596 -26.87 20.24 13.89
CA ILE A 596 -25.99 19.78 12.79
C ILE A 596 -26.43 20.48 11.52
N GLN A 597 -25.45 21.00 10.76
CA GLN A 597 -25.67 21.65 9.48
C GLN A 597 -24.69 21.06 8.46
N THR A 598 -25.15 20.81 7.26
CA THR A 598 -24.30 20.40 6.13
C THR A 598 -24.60 21.27 4.91
N SER A 599 -23.57 21.59 4.15
CA SER A 599 -23.68 22.30 2.87
C SER A 599 -24.07 21.39 1.70
N ARG A 600 -24.09 20.07 1.92
CA ARG A 600 -24.46 19.04 0.92
C ARG A 600 -25.78 18.37 1.30
N SER A 601 -26.52 17.93 0.30
CA SER A 601 -27.85 17.31 0.45
C SER A 601 -27.88 15.80 0.17
N LYS A 602 -26.78 15.23 -0.30
CA LYS A 602 -26.65 13.79 -0.56
C LYS A 602 -25.79 13.17 0.51
N GLY A 603 -26.03 11.91 0.83
CA GLY A 603 -25.22 11.18 1.82
C GLY A 603 -25.90 11.02 3.17
N GLN A 604 -25.10 10.66 4.17
CA GLN A 604 -25.52 10.28 5.51
C GLN A 604 -24.66 10.97 6.56
N ILE A 605 -25.29 11.36 7.67
CA ILE A 605 -24.59 11.83 8.86
C ILE A 605 -24.60 10.71 9.90
N ARG A 606 -23.44 10.43 10.49
CA ARG A 606 -23.30 9.51 11.63
C ARG A 606 -22.83 10.27 12.84
N VAL A 607 -23.51 10.07 13.97
CA VAL A 607 -23.12 10.66 15.27
C VAL A 607 -22.75 9.54 16.22
N TRP A 608 -21.53 9.59 16.72
CA TRP A 608 -20.96 8.57 17.60
C TRP A 608 -20.75 9.12 19.01
N ALA A 609 -21.13 8.35 20.03
CA ALA A 609 -20.74 8.62 21.42
C ALA A 609 -19.33 8.06 21.67
N GLY A 610 -18.33 8.93 21.62
CA GLY A 610 -16.90 8.57 21.61
C GLY A 610 -16.38 8.14 20.25
N ALA A 611 -15.21 7.53 20.22
CA ALA A 611 -14.56 7.11 18.98
C ALA A 611 -15.42 6.07 18.22
N PRO A 612 -15.63 6.27 16.91
CA PRO A 612 -16.29 5.31 16.04
C PRO A 612 -15.59 3.94 16.05
N ASN A 613 -16.38 2.87 16.13
CA ASN A 613 -15.88 1.48 16.02
C ASN A 613 -17.03 0.55 15.59
N TYR A 614 -16.69 -0.66 15.16
CA TYR A 614 -17.65 -1.63 14.66
C TYR A 614 -18.50 -2.35 15.75
N ALA A 615 -18.11 -2.23 17.01
CA ALA A 615 -18.86 -2.82 18.14
C ALA A 615 -20.00 -1.93 18.66
N LYS A 616 -20.13 -0.70 18.16
CA LYS A 616 -21.15 0.26 18.53
C LYS A 616 -21.91 0.73 17.31
N ASP A 617 -23.16 1.08 17.53
CA ASP A 617 -23.98 1.71 16.50
C ASP A 617 -23.85 3.24 16.58
N ALA A 618 -23.78 3.87 15.41
CA ALA A 618 -23.93 5.32 15.30
C ALA A 618 -25.42 5.69 15.28
N LEU A 619 -25.73 6.89 15.71
CA LEU A 619 -27.00 7.53 15.32
C LEU A 619 -26.87 7.95 13.85
N GLU A 620 -27.67 7.33 12.98
CA GLU A 620 -27.67 7.62 11.54
C GLU A 620 -28.77 8.63 11.20
N LEU A 621 -28.41 9.67 10.46
CA LEU A 621 -29.26 10.78 10.08
C LEU A 621 -29.11 11.09 8.58
N GLU A 622 -30.20 11.62 7.98
CA GLU A 622 -30.11 12.13 6.61
C GLU A 622 -29.27 13.40 6.53
N ALA A 623 -28.64 13.63 5.38
CA ALA A 623 -27.82 14.82 5.11
C ALA A 623 -28.70 16.07 4.93
N LYS A 624 -29.14 16.66 6.03
CA LYS A 624 -29.89 17.92 6.09
C LYS A 624 -29.60 18.62 7.42
N VAL A 625 -30.09 19.84 7.57
CA VAL A 625 -30.06 20.53 8.87
C VAL A 625 -30.89 19.74 9.87
N GLN A 626 -30.30 19.38 11.00
CA GLN A 626 -30.90 18.53 12.03
C GLN A 626 -30.67 19.10 13.40
N GLN A 627 -31.65 18.87 14.28
CA GLN A 627 -31.52 19.09 15.70
C GLN A 627 -31.79 17.76 16.41
N VAL A 628 -30.86 17.31 17.22
CA VAL A 628 -30.87 15.99 17.88
C VAL A 628 -30.85 16.21 19.39
N SER A 629 -31.78 15.61 20.12
CA SER A 629 -31.74 15.60 21.58
C SER A 629 -30.64 14.64 22.07
N ILE A 630 -29.70 15.18 22.83
CA ILE A 630 -28.58 14.42 23.36
C ILE A 630 -29.04 13.44 24.44
N SER A 631 -29.91 13.89 25.34
CA SER A 631 -30.43 13.05 26.41
C SER A 631 -31.27 11.88 25.91
N GLU A 632 -32.02 12.06 24.81
CA GLU A 632 -32.79 11.00 24.18
C GLU A 632 -31.95 9.92 23.52
N HIS A 633 -30.93 10.32 22.74
CA HIS A 633 -30.14 9.39 21.95
C HIS A 633 -28.89 8.88 22.65
N PHE A 634 -28.26 9.67 23.52
CA PHE A 634 -27.00 9.35 24.16
C PHE A 634 -27.07 9.31 25.71
N GLY A 635 -28.23 9.54 26.26
CA GLY A 635 -28.46 9.49 27.72
C GLY A 635 -27.55 10.45 28.49
N ARG A 636 -26.79 9.91 29.43
CA ARG A 636 -25.84 10.67 30.27
C ARG A 636 -24.40 10.62 29.75
N PHE A 637 -24.21 10.31 28.48
CA PHE A 637 -22.84 10.25 27.91
C PHE A 637 -22.13 11.60 28.10
N GLU A 638 -20.90 11.54 28.58
CA GLU A 638 -19.96 12.66 28.72
C GLU A 638 -18.71 12.33 27.90
N GLY A 639 -18.18 13.30 27.17
CA GLY A 639 -17.03 13.15 26.29
C GLY A 639 -17.28 13.68 24.88
N ASP A 640 -16.52 13.21 23.93
CA ASP A 640 -16.58 13.69 22.55
C ASP A 640 -17.67 12.97 21.77
N LEU A 641 -18.56 13.74 21.13
CA LEU A 641 -19.40 13.27 20.04
C LEU A 641 -18.62 13.47 18.74
N VAL A 642 -18.39 12.38 18.01
CA VAL A 642 -17.79 12.42 16.67
C VAL A 642 -18.93 12.43 15.65
N ILE A 643 -18.97 13.45 14.81
CA ILE A 643 -19.97 13.64 13.77
C ILE A 643 -19.28 13.50 12.43
N GLN A 644 -19.71 12.52 11.64
CA GLN A 644 -19.17 12.21 10.33
C GLN A 644 -20.22 12.47 9.25
N TYR A 645 -19.79 13.05 8.13
CA TYR A 645 -20.56 13.14 6.91
C TYR A 645 -19.98 12.21 5.86
N LEU A 646 -20.80 11.28 5.35
CA LEU A 646 -20.38 10.26 4.39
C LEU A 646 -21.24 10.32 3.11
N GLU A 647 -20.62 10.11 1.98
CA GLU A 647 -21.28 9.86 0.69
C GLU A 647 -20.90 8.46 0.21
N ASP A 648 -21.90 7.61 -0.02
CA ASP A 648 -21.72 6.19 -0.42
C ASP A 648 -20.73 5.42 0.47
N GLY A 649 -20.72 5.70 1.77
CA GLY A 649 -19.81 5.09 2.75
C GLY A 649 -18.41 5.70 2.80
N ILE A 650 -18.12 6.70 1.96
CA ILE A 650 -16.85 7.43 1.94
C ILE A 650 -16.93 8.65 2.84
N LEU A 651 -16.00 8.79 3.76
CA LEU A 651 -15.88 9.95 4.63
C LEU A 651 -15.57 11.20 3.80
N VAL A 652 -16.41 12.21 3.91
CA VAL A 652 -16.16 13.51 3.28
C VAL A 652 -15.65 14.50 4.31
N ASP A 653 -16.34 14.57 5.49
CA ASP A 653 -15.99 15.49 6.55
C ASP A 653 -16.27 14.90 7.93
N GLU A 654 -15.52 15.33 8.93
CA GLU A 654 -15.68 14.94 10.32
C GLU A 654 -15.50 16.15 11.24
N THR A 655 -16.39 16.31 12.19
CA THR A 655 -16.27 17.32 13.24
C THR A 655 -16.55 16.73 14.61
N ILE A 656 -16.06 17.38 15.65
CA ILE A 656 -16.12 16.88 17.03
C ILE A 656 -16.78 17.94 17.93
N VAL A 657 -17.68 17.47 18.79
CA VAL A 657 -18.35 18.31 19.81
C VAL A 657 -18.17 17.67 21.18
N ASN A 658 -17.58 18.40 22.12
CA ASN A 658 -17.33 17.91 23.47
C ASN A 658 -18.50 18.19 24.41
N LEU A 659 -19.05 17.14 25.01
CA LEU A 659 -20.06 17.19 26.05
C LEU A 659 -19.39 17.29 27.43
N LYS A 660 -19.32 18.49 27.99
CA LYS A 660 -18.74 18.74 29.31
C LYS A 660 -19.58 18.17 30.44
N PRO A 661 -18.96 17.73 31.54
CA PRO A 661 -19.71 17.38 32.77
C PRO A 661 -20.60 18.55 33.24
N GLY A 662 -21.86 18.25 33.58
CA GLY A 662 -22.79 19.24 34.09
C GLY A 662 -23.46 20.13 33.05
N THR A 663 -23.35 19.85 31.76
CA THR A 663 -24.20 20.51 30.74
C THR A 663 -25.68 20.26 31.10
N PRO A 664 -26.52 21.31 31.29
CA PRO A 664 -27.92 21.11 31.64
C PRO A 664 -28.65 20.29 30.58
N ARG A 665 -29.15 19.13 30.98
CA ARG A 665 -29.96 18.25 30.12
C ARG A 665 -31.35 18.18 30.70
N THR A 666 -32.34 18.46 29.91
CA THR A 666 -33.74 18.27 30.33
C THR A 666 -33.98 16.78 30.53
N ALA A 667 -34.39 16.40 31.75
CA ALA A 667 -34.70 15.00 32.02
C ALA A 667 -35.84 14.55 31.10
N CYS A 668 -35.63 13.43 30.40
CA CYS A 668 -36.67 12.80 29.58
C CYS A 668 -37.94 12.56 30.49
N PRO A 669 -39.12 13.08 30.15
CA PRO A 669 -40.31 12.85 30.95
C PRO A 669 -40.75 11.38 31.04
N ALA A 670 -40.17 10.49 30.24
CA ALA A 670 -40.56 9.09 30.13
C ALA A 670 -39.84 8.13 31.11
N CYS A 671 -38.87 8.61 31.90
CA CYS A 671 -38.16 7.78 32.89
C CYS A 671 -38.70 8.01 34.31
N VAL A 672 -39.98 7.86 34.52
CA VAL A 672 -40.52 7.69 35.88
C VAL A 672 -40.39 6.21 36.22
N PRO A 673 -39.64 5.81 37.26
CA PRO A 673 -39.62 4.42 37.68
C PRO A 673 -41.04 4.05 38.18
N LEU A 674 -41.64 3.05 37.56
CA LEU A 674 -42.83 2.40 38.12
C LEU A 674 -42.42 1.79 39.47
N VAL A 675 -42.69 2.50 40.53
CA VAL A 675 -42.66 1.95 41.88
C VAL A 675 -43.83 0.98 41.96
N GLN A 676 -43.55 -0.30 41.85
CA GLN A 676 -44.51 -1.34 42.24
C GLN A 676 -44.72 -1.24 43.76
N PRO A 677 -45.96 -1.15 44.25
CA PRO A 677 -46.21 -1.29 45.68
C PRO A 677 -46.01 -2.73 46.09
N CYS A 678 -45.13 -2.91 47.10
CA CYS A 678 -45.05 -4.18 47.84
C CYS A 678 -46.39 -4.45 48.49
N CYS A 679 -47.05 -5.57 48.18
CA CYS A 679 -47.91 -6.34 49.02
C CYS A 679 -47.45 -7.75 49.08
#